data_96d43a85074cf46576892afd12c8b9ee
#
_entry.id   96d43a85074cf46576892afd12c8b9ee
#
_cell.length_a   1.000
_cell.length_b   1.000
_cell.length_c   1.000
_cell.angle_alpha   90.00
_cell.angle_beta   90.00
_cell.angle_gamma   90.00
#
_symmetry.space_group_name_H-M   'P 1'
#
loop_
_entity.id
_entity.type
_entity.pdbx_description
1 polymer ?
#
loop_
_entity_poly.entity_id
_entity_poly.type
_entity_poly.pdbx_seq_one_letter_code
_entity_poly.pdbx_strand_id
1 'polypeptide(L)'
;MPHLFESKDSFKESFKEAVSDAYGRDFEDTYPEERYIVLGNMIRDFAGEHWRETKNAIKKTESKQLYYFSMEFLMGRLMTSNLMNLNIYDVVKDGLKDLGMDINDMENIESDAGLGNGGLGRLAACFMDSLASLDLPGHGNCIRYRYGLFKQKIENNQQVELPDCWLKNGNVWEVWKPQHAVKVKFGGYVDGYMDGYGKFHAQHHPEFVVRAVPYDEPIVGYHTTTTNTLRLWDAEVDEDSVNSGGLNEYLNQVTAITANVYPDDSTIEGKRLRLTQEYFFVCAGIDQIIRSHLRVYPSLDNLGDKVAIQLNDTHPVLVIPELMRVLLDDYFYDWDDAWNIVTKTVAYTNHTVMAEALEKWPQDMVRSLLPRLYMIIEEINRRFKYDVDHRGLCGIFNNVSILKEGQVHMANLAVVGSHSVNGVAKLHSEILVNDVFKDFVTIYPDKFNNKTNGITHRRWLLFSNPQLTQLLEDTIGDEFKTNPEKLEDLMAHVDDEALQAKFMDVKLERKKILAAYVKENLGIDIDVNSIFDCQAKRLHAYKRQLLNIFHVMYLYLRMKQDPSFRIYPRTFFYSAKAAASYDLAKEIIKLINMVANVVNNDPEISKYMKVVFIPNYSVSIAEILLNAADVSEQISTAGKEASGTGNMKYMMNGAITLGTLDGANVEIVERVGYENAEIFGLHVEDINELLHENSYNAWNLYNSSYNIRMVIDSLKNCTWSNDPNEFKLINNDLMMRNDEFFVLADFDAYVYAQEKVQARYMDKSRWAKTMLVNIAKSGYFSSDRTISEYAKEIWNLKPLSFED
;
A
#
# COMPACT_ATOMS: atom_id res chain seq x y z
N MET A 1 -23.32 -21.14 17.91
CA MET A 1 -23.83 -20.62 16.61
C MET A 1 -23.43 -21.47 15.38
N PRO A 2 -23.13 -22.77 15.50
CA PRO A 2 -22.63 -23.55 14.36
C PRO A 2 -23.64 -23.72 13.22
N HIS A 3 -24.94 -23.50 13.44
CA HIS A 3 -25.99 -23.74 12.41
C HIS A 3 -26.43 -22.51 11.61
N LEU A 4 -25.83 -21.35 11.86
CA LEU A 4 -26.26 -20.05 11.33
C LEU A 4 -26.22 -19.96 9.80
N PHE A 5 -25.13 -20.47 9.19
CA PHE A 5 -24.86 -20.43 7.76
C PHE A 5 -24.89 -21.81 7.07
N GLU A 6 -25.51 -22.84 7.71
CA GLU A 6 -25.63 -24.20 7.11
C GLU A 6 -26.55 -24.24 5.91
N SER A 7 -27.55 -23.37 5.87
CA SER A 7 -28.47 -23.24 4.75
C SER A 7 -28.97 -21.80 4.62
N LYS A 8 -29.47 -21.44 3.43
CA LYS A 8 -30.07 -20.12 3.25
C LYS A 8 -31.30 -19.89 4.13
N ASP A 9 -32.07 -20.97 4.48
CA ASP A 9 -33.25 -20.82 5.31
C ASP A 9 -32.86 -20.57 6.77
N SER A 10 -31.87 -21.29 7.33
CA SER A 10 -31.38 -21.02 8.68
C SER A 10 -30.74 -19.62 8.76
N PHE A 11 -30.04 -19.20 7.73
CA PHE A 11 -29.51 -17.84 7.63
C PHE A 11 -30.62 -16.79 7.67
N LYS A 12 -31.65 -16.92 6.83
CA LYS A 12 -32.75 -15.94 6.75
C LYS A 12 -33.49 -15.78 8.08
N GLU A 13 -33.84 -16.90 8.73
CA GLU A 13 -34.54 -16.89 10.03
C GLU A 13 -33.68 -16.19 11.08
N SER A 14 -32.42 -16.60 11.23
CA SER A 14 -31.50 -16.03 12.22
C SER A 14 -31.18 -14.56 11.94
N PHE A 15 -31.05 -14.17 10.66
CA PHE A 15 -30.79 -12.80 10.28
C PHE A 15 -31.95 -11.86 10.60
N LYS A 16 -33.19 -12.28 10.25
CA LYS A 16 -34.39 -11.50 10.57
C LYS A 16 -34.57 -11.34 12.09
N GLU A 17 -34.39 -12.41 12.86
CA GLU A 17 -34.50 -12.39 14.32
C GLU A 17 -33.41 -11.45 14.90
N ALA A 18 -32.14 -11.61 14.48
CA ALA A 18 -31.05 -10.78 14.97
C ALA A 18 -31.24 -9.29 14.67
N VAL A 19 -31.75 -8.94 13.49
CA VAL A 19 -32.04 -7.54 13.13
C VAL A 19 -33.19 -6.99 13.97
N SER A 20 -34.28 -7.75 14.14
CA SER A 20 -35.42 -7.33 14.95
C SER A 20 -35.06 -7.15 16.42
N ASP A 21 -34.26 -8.05 16.97
CA ASP A 21 -33.79 -7.98 18.36
C ASP A 21 -32.84 -6.82 18.59
N ALA A 22 -31.92 -6.58 17.65
CA ALA A 22 -30.94 -5.50 17.77
C ALA A 22 -31.58 -4.10 17.81
N TYR A 23 -32.67 -3.91 17.09
CA TYR A 23 -33.33 -2.60 16.94
C TYR A 23 -34.72 -2.52 17.55
N GLY A 24 -35.25 -3.61 18.09
CA GLY A 24 -36.57 -3.65 18.73
C GLY A 24 -37.72 -3.29 17.78
N ARG A 25 -37.62 -3.69 16.51
CA ARG A 25 -38.58 -3.42 15.44
C ARG A 25 -38.71 -4.65 14.53
N ASP A 26 -39.83 -4.72 13.80
CA ASP A 26 -39.97 -5.73 12.76
C ASP A 26 -38.92 -5.51 11.66
N PHE A 27 -38.42 -6.60 11.08
CA PHE A 27 -37.37 -6.57 10.07
C PHE A 27 -37.67 -5.64 8.91
N GLU A 28 -38.95 -5.61 8.50
CA GLU A 28 -39.44 -4.80 7.39
C GLU A 28 -39.34 -3.29 7.66
N ASP A 29 -39.33 -2.90 8.94
CA ASP A 29 -39.27 -1.50 9.40
C ASP A 29 -37.84 -1.03 9.67
N THR A 30 -36.85 -1.87 9.40
CA THR A 30 -35.43 -1.52 9.63
C THR A 30 -34.78 -0.90 8.37
N TYR A 31 -33.72 -0.10 8.58
CA TYR A 31 -32.97 0.53 7.50
C TYR A 31 -31.86 -0.40 6.94
N PRO A 32 -31.45 -0.20 5.67
CA PRO A 32 -30.36 -0.99 5.08
C PRO A 32 -29.07 -0.99 5.89
N GLU A 33 -28.69 0.15 6.45
CA GLU A 33 -27.48 0.31 7.29
C GLU A 33 -27.57 -0.52 8.58
N GLU A 34 -28.77 -0.61 9.18
CA GLU A 34 -28.99 -1.43 10.38
C GLU A 34 -28.86 -2.92 10.05
N ARG A 35 -29.37 -3.34 8.91
CA ARG A 35 -29.24 -4.72 8.39
C ARG A 35 -27.78 -5.05 8.09
N TYR A 36 -27.05 -4.12 7.46
CA TYR A 36 -25.62 -4.29 7.20
C TYR A 36 -24.82 -4.48 8.50
N ILE A 37 -25.06 -3.66 9.51
CA ILE A 37 -24.37 -3.75 10.81
C ILE A 37 -24.60 -5.12 11.45
N VAL A 38 -25.84 -5.62 11.46
CA VAL A 38 -26.14 -6.93 12.04
C VAL A 38 -25.50 -8.05 11.22
N LEU A 39 -25.59 -7.99 9.88
CA LEU A 39 -24.96 -8.99 9.01
C LEU A 39 -23.45 -9.04 9.21
N GLY A 40 -22.77 -7.89 9.26
CA GLY A 40 -21.33 -7.81 9.52
C GLY A 40 -20.93 -8.41 10.86
N ASN A 41 -21.70 -8.11 11.92
CA ASN A 41 -21.49 -8.70 13.24
C ASN A 41 -21.66 -10.22 13.23
N MET A 42 -22.69 -10.74 12.55
CA MET A 42 -22.93 -12.19 12.41
C MET A 42 -21.77 -12.90 11.70
N ILE A 43 -21.24 -12.32 10.63
CA ILE A 43 -20.09 -12.85 9.88
C ILE A 43 -18.84 -12.82 10.76
N ARG A 44 -18.57 -11.70 11.45
CA ARG A 44 -17.45 -11.57 12.38
C ARG A 44 -17.53 -12.59 13.51
N ASP A 45 -18.70 -12.77 14.10
CA ASP A 45 -18.90 -13.70 15.21
C ASP A 45 -18.72 -15.16 14.75
N PHE A 46 -19.12 -15.49 13.55
CA PHE A 46 -18.85 -16.78 12.91
C PHE A 46 -17.33 -16.99 12.70
N ALA A 47 -16.63 -16.00 12.16
CA ALA A 47 -15.16 -16.01 12.06
C ALA A 47 -14.47 -16.12 13.44
N GLY A 48 -15.13 -15.71 14.50
CA GLY A 48 -14.65 -15.80 15.89
C GLY A 48 -14.37 -17.23 16.36
N GLU A 49 -15.04 -18.21 15.79
CA GLU A 49 -14.79 -19.64 16.07
C GLU A 49 -13.42 -20.06 15.50
N HIS A 50 -13.14 -19.80 14.25
CA HIS A 50 -11.85 -20.03 13.61
C HIS A 50 -10.72 -19.24 14.30
N TRP A 51 -11.02 -18.01 14.72
CA TRP A 51 -10.07 -17.18 15.45
C TRP A 51 -9.66 -17.78 16.79
N ARG A 52 -10.61 -18.39 17.51
CA ARG A 52 -10.35 -19.12 18.76
C ARG A 52 -9.53 -20.38 18.50
N GLU A 53 -9.87 -21.15 17.48
CA GLU A 53 -9.14 -22.37 17.10
C GLU A 53 -7.70 -22.04 16.70
N THR A 54 -7.48 -21.00 15.93
CA THR A 54 -6.14 -20.50 15.56
C THR A 54 -5.29 -20.21 16.81
N LYS A 55 -5.86 -19.49 17.80
CA LYS A 55 -5.15 -19.19 19.06
C LYS A 55 -4.83 -20.44 19.88
N ASN A 56 -5.74 -21.41 19.87
CA ASN A 56 -5.53 -22.69 20.57
C ASN A 56 -4.44 -23.51 19.85
N ALA A 57 -4.44 -23.57 18.53
CA ALA A 57 -3.43 -24.25 17.74
C ALA A 57 -2.03 -23.65 18.00
N ILE A 58 -1.90 -22.31 17.94
CA ILE A 58 -0.63 -21.63 18.27
C ILE A 58 -0.13 -22.02 19.66
N LYS A 59 -1.01 -22.02 20.65
CA LYS A 59 -0.66 -22.35 22.04
C LYS A 59 -0.25 -23.84 22.18
N LYS A 60 -0.99 -24.75 21.54
CA LYS A 60 -0.75 -26.21 21.62
C LYS A 60 0.57 -26.57 20.96
N THR A 61 0.88 -25.99 19.81
CA THR A 61 2.08 -26.28 19.02
C THR A 61 3.28 -25.41 19.40
N GLU A 62 3.10 -24.43 20.26
CA GLU A 62 4.12 -23.40 20.57
C GLU A 62 4.76 -22.78 19.32
N SER A 63 3.97 -22.58 18.28
CA SER A 63 4.41 -22.08 16.99
C SER A 63 5.01 -20.70 17.09
N LYS A 64 6.07 -20.45 16.30
CA LYS A 64 6.61 -19.11 16.11
C LYS A 64 5.57 -18.24 15.44
N GLN A 65 5.43 -16.97 15.86
CA GLN A 65 4.45 -16.02 15.35
C GLN A 65 5.15 -14.81 14.70
N LEU A 66 4.58 -14.32 13.61
CA LEU A 66 4.98 -13.06 13.00
C LEU A 66 4.16 -11.90 13.57
N TYR A 67 4.83 -10.78 13.81
CA TYR A 67 4.22 -9.47 14.04
C TYR A 67 4.68 -8.50 12.96
N TYR A 68 3.75 -8.10 12.10
CA TYR A 68 4.00 -7.21 10.97
C TYR A 68 3.62 -5.78 11.35
N PHE A 69 4.62 -4.92 11.51
CA PHE A 69 4.43 -3.52 11.86
C PHE A 69 4.38 -2.67 10.62
N SER A 70 3.27 -1.98 10.41
CA SER A 70 3.10 -1.06 9.29
C SER A 70 2.32 0.18 9.73
N MET A 71 2.74 1.33 9.21
CA MET A 71 2.03 2.60 9.41
C MET A 71 0.66 2.62 8.72
N GLU A 72 0.44 1.71 7.76
CA GLU A 72 -0.77 1.60 6.97
C GLU A 72 -1.18 0.14 6.75
N PHE A 73 -2.51 -0.10 6.73
CA PHE A 73 -3.13 -1.31 6.20
C PHE A 73 -4.34 -0.91 5.34
N LEU A 74 -4.15 -0.85 4.03
CA LEU A 74 -5.22 -0.45 3.09
C LEU A 74 -6.12 -1.65 2.78
N MET A 75 -7.01 -1.97 3.72
CA MET A 75 -7.81 -3.20 3.71
C MET A 75 -8.88 -3.20 2.61
N GLY A 76 -9.48 -2.06 2.30
CA GLY A 76 -10.68 -1.99 1.49
C GLY A 76 -11.91 -2.53 2.25
N ARG A 77 -13.00 -2.82 1.53
CA ARG A 77 -14.19 -3.46 2.09
C ARG A 77 -13.91 -4.94 2.37
N LEU A 78 -14.46 -5.48 3.46
CA LEU A 78 -14.18 -6.83 3.93
C LEU A 78 -15.37 -7.80 3.81
N MET A 79 -16.59 -7.34 3.62
CA MET A 79 -17.76 -8.20 3.63
C MET A 79 -17.67 -9.33 2.59
N THR A 80 -17.49 -9.00 1.32
CA THR A 80 -17.38 -10.02 0.26
C THR A 80 -16.19 -10.94 0.46
N SER A 81 -15.01 -10.38 0.81
CA SER A 81 -13.82 -11.19 1.05
C SER A 81 -14.00 -12.15 2.25
N ASN A 82 -14.61 -11.71 3.34
CA ASN A 82 -14.89 -12.59 4.48
C ASN A 82 -15.92 -13.68 4.14
N LEU A 83 -16.98 -13.33 3.42
CA LEU A 83 -17.98 -14.31 2.96
C LEU A 83 -17.38 -15.40 2.07
N MET A 84 -16.51 -14.99 1.13
CA MET A 84 -15.81 -15.91 0.22
C MET A 84 -14.79 -16.77 0.97
N ASN A 85 -13.97 -16.15 1.81
CA ASN A 85 -12.94 -16.85 2.59
C ASN A 85 -13.55 -17.88 3.56
N LEU A 86 -14.69 -17.56 4.17
CA LEU A 86 -15.46 -18.47 5.05
C LEU A 86 -16.30 -19.50 4.30
N ASN A 87 -16.35 -19.45 2.96
CA ASN A 87 -17.16 -20.32 2.12
C ASN A 87 -18.67 -20.25 2.42
N ILE A 88 -19.19 -19.07 2.74
CA ILE A 88 -20.60 -18.81 3.06
C ILE A 88 -21.24 -17.78 2.11
N TYR A 89 -20.54 -17.35 1.06
CA TYR A 89 -20.99 -16.30 0.16
C TYR A 89 -22.33 -16.64 -0.51
N ASP A 90 -22.46 -17.84 -1.09
CA ASP A 90 -23.69 -18.24 -1.81
C ASP A 90 -24.88 -18.37 -0.88
N VAL A 91 -24.69 -18.88 0.33
CA VAL A 91 -25.75 -19.00 1.35
C VAL A 91 -26.31 -17.61 1.71
N VAL A 92 -25.41 -16.64 1.93
CA VAL A 92 -25.81 -15.26 2.28
C VAL A 92 -26.45 -14.56 1.08
N LYS A 93 -25.83 -14.65 -0.10
CA LYS A 93 -26.35 -14.06 -1.35
C LYS A 93 -27.77 -14.53 -1.66
N ASP A 94 -27.98 -15.84 -1.64
CA ASP A 94 -29.28 -16.42 -1.97
C ASP A 94 -30.32 -16.11 -0.88
N GLY A 95 -29.91 -16.11 0.40
CA GLY A 95 -30.77 -15.73 1.50
C GLY A 95 -31.19 -14.25 1.46
N LEU A 96 -30.27 -13.35 1.16
CA LEU A 96 -30.56 -11.92 0.97
C LEU A 96 -31.52 -11.70 -0.22
N LYS A 97 -31.28 -12.39 -1.33
CA LYS A 97 -32.16 -12.34 -2.50
C LYS A 97 -33.57 -12.77 -2.17
N ASP A 98 -33.75 -13.85 -1.41
CA ASP A 98 -35.10 -14.32 -0.95
C ASP A 98 -35.78 -13.27 -0.04
N LEU A 99 -34.99 -12.42 0.65
CA LEU A 99 -35.51 -11.31 1.45
C LEU A 99 -35.69 -10.01 0.65
N GLY A 100 -35.51 -10.07 -0.68
CA GLY A 100 -35.66 -8.91 -1.57
C GLY A 100 -34.50 -7.92 -1.52
N MET A 101 -33.31 -8.37 -1.11
CA MET A 101 -32.09 -7.55 -1.02
C MET A 101 -31.02 -8.04 -2.00
N ASP A 102 -30.21 -7.13 -2.54
CA ASP A 102 -29.03 -7.44 -3.32
C ASP A 102 -27.77 -7.40 -2.43
N ILE A 103 -26.93 -8.42 -2.53
CA ILE A 103 -25.67 -8.48 -1.79
C ILE A 103 -24.72 -7.32 -2.15
N ASN A 104 -24.75 -6.85 -3.41
CA ASN A 104 -23.96 -5.72 -3.85
C ASN A 104 -24.42 -4.41 -3.19
N ASP A 105 -25.76 -4.24 -2.98
CA ASP A 105 -26.29 -3.08 -2.27
C ASP A 105 -25.83 -3.10 -0.81
N MET A 106 -25.80 -4.27 -0.17
CA MET A 106 -25.27 -4.42 1.19
C MET A 106 -23.78 -4.10 1.26
N GLU A 107 -22.99 -4.58 0.29
CA GLU A 107 -21.56 -4.27 0.21
C GLU A 107 -21.29 -2.77 -0.01
N ASN A 108 -22.13 -2.08 -0.78
CA ASN A 108 -22.00 -0.65 -1.04
C ASN A 108 -22.27 0.24 0.18
N ILE A 109 -22.88 -0.30 1.25
CA ILE A 109 -23.03 0.40 2.54
C ILE A 109 -21.68 0.45 3.27
N GLU A 110 -20.84 -0.57 3.10
CA GLU A 110 -19.52 -0.62 3.70
C GLU A 110 -18.60 0.46 3.11
N SER A 111 -17.97 1.25 3.97
CA SER A 111 -16.94 2.19 3.56
C SER A 111 -15.58 1.48 3.47
N ASP A 112 -14.72 1.88 2.52
CA ASP A 112 -13.31 1.49 2.55
C ASP A 112 -12.69 1.98 3.87
N ALA A 113 -12.00 1.10 4.60
CA ALA A 113 -11.37 1.47 5.86
C ALA A 113 -10.28 2.53 5.64
N GLY A 114 -10.35 3.62 6.41
CA GLY A 114 -9.42 4.75 6.34
C GLY A 114 -8.08 4.47 7.03
N LEU A 115 -7.49 3.30 6.79
CA LEU A 115 -6.28 2.81 7.49
C LEU A 115 -5.02 2.86 6.62
N GLY A 116 -5.08 3.46 5.45
CA GLY A 116 -3.93 3.54 4.55
C GLY A 116 -4.17 4.48 3.36
N ASN A 117 -3.13 4.61 2.53
CA ASN A 117 -3.13 5.54 1.41
C ASN A 117 -2.78 4.88 0.07
N GLY A 118 -1.73 4.05 0.03
CA GLY A 118 -1.16 3.60 -1.23
C GLY A 118 -0.58 2.20 -1.23
N GLY A 119 0.47 2.00 -2.01
CA GLY A 119 1.09 0.69 -2.26
C GLY A 119 1.60 -0.02 -1.01
N LEU A 120 2.21 0.71 -0.09
CA LEU A 120 2.74 0.17 1.17
C LEU A 120 1.62 -0.44 2.03
N GLY A 121 0.52 0.29 2.22
CA GLY A 121 -0.63 -0.18 3.01
C GLY A 121 -1.40 -1.30 2.31
N ARG A 122 -1.52 -1.26 0.98
CA ARG A 122 -2.18 -2.36 0.25
C ARG A 122 -1.32 -3.64 0.25
N LEU A 123 0.00 -3.50 0.18
CA LEU A 123 0.91 -4.64 0.33
C LEU A 123 0.73 -5.33 1.69
N ALA A 124 0.71 -4.55 2.78
CA ALA A 124 0.47 -5.06 4.12
C ALA A 124 -0.87 -5.81 4.22
N ALA A 125 -1.95 -5.28 3.61
CA ALA A 125 -3.24 -5.95 3.55
C ALA A 125 -3.21 -7.26 2.75
N CYS A 126 -2.53 -7.29 1.59
CA CYS A 126 -2.33 -8.52 0.81
C CYS A 126 -1.52 -9.57 1.60
N PHE A 127 -0.51 -9.15 2.35
CA PHE A 127 0.32 -10.04 3.16
C PHE A 127 -0.48 -10.66 4.31
N MET A 128 -1.37 -9.91 4.96
CA MET A 128 -2.25 -10.46 6.00
C MET A 128 -3.19 -11.54 5.43
N ASP A 129 -3.78 -11.30 4.25
CA ASP A 129 -4.61 -12.27 3.54
C ASP A 129 -3.83 -13.55 3.21
N SER A 130 -2.61 -13.40 2.66
CA SER A 130 -1.76 -14.55 2.32
C SER A 130 -1.28 -15.32 3.56
N LEU A 131 -0.92 -14.63 4.65
CA LEU A 131 -0.55 -15.30 5.90
C LEU A 131 -1.67 -16.22 6.40
N ALA A 132 -2.89 -15.71 6.46
CA ALA A 132 -4.03 -16.50 6.91
C ALA A 132 -4.38 -17.64 5.93
N SER A 133 -4.32 -17.38 4.62
CA SER A 133 -4.63 -18.37 3.59
C SER A 133 -3.58 -19.48 3.43
N LEU A 134 -2.36 -19.26 3.93
CA LEU A 134 -1.28 -20.25 3.95
C LEU A 134 -1.10 -20.90 5.34
N ASP A 135 -2.08 -20.75 6.22
CA ASP A 135 -2.04 -21.24 7.60
C ASP A 135 -0.86 -20.74 8.44
N LEU A 136 -0.28 -19.58 8.10
CA LEU A 136 0.85 -18.99 8.80
C LEU A 136 0.37 -18.05 9.92
N PRO A 137 0.83 -18.23 11.17
CA PRO A 137 0.44 -17.37 12.30
C PRO A 137 1.12 -16.01 12.19
N GLY A 138 0.36 -14.98 11.82
CA GLY A 138 0.85 -13.62 11.64
C GLY A 138 -0.16 -12.55 12.05
N HIS A 139 0.35 -11.50 12.73
CA HIS A 139 -0.46 -10.44 13.29
C HIS A 139 0.00 -9.09 12.75
N GLY A 140 -0.94 -8.21 12.38
CA GLY A 140 -0.66 -6.84 12.00
C GLY A 140 -0.74 -5.89 13.19
N ASN A 141 0.09 -4.86 13.20
CA ASN A 141 0.04 -3.74 14.14
C ASN A 141 0.03 -2.41 13.39
N CYS A 142 -0.95 -1.57 13.70
CA CYS A 142 -1.15 -0.25 13.08
C CYS A 142 -1.89 0.70 14.03
N ILE A 143 -2.04 1.95 13.62
CA ILE A 143 -2.89 2.94 14.27
C ILE A 143 -4.32 2.84 13.71
N ARG A 144 -5.33 3.02 14.57
CA ARG A 144 -6.73 3.17 14.19
C ARG A 144 -7.02 4.62 13.85
N TYR A 145 -6.78 5.00 12.59
CA TYR A 145 -7.01 6.38 12.15
C TYR A 145 -8.50 6.69 12.03
N ARG A 146 -8.93 7.83 12.56
CA ARG A 146 -10.34 8.22 12.60
C ARG A 146 -10.83 8.81 11.27
N TYR A 147 -9.95 9.50 10.54
CA TYR A 147 -10.30 10.25 9.33
C TYR A 147 -9.44 9.85 8.12
N GLY A 148 -8.78 8.69 8.17
CA GLY A 148 -7.94 8.21 7.07
C GLY A 148 -6.85 9.20 6.66
N LEU A 149 -6.53 9.21 5.36
CA LEU A 149 -5.69 10.25 4.76
C LEU A 149 -6.52 11.54 4.57
N PHE A 150 -7.46 11.50 3.65
CA PHE A 150 -8.54 12.47 3.39
C PHE A 150 -9.46 11.90 2.30
N LYS A 151 -10.69 12.39 2.25
CA LYS A 151 -11.59 12.21 1.10
C LYS A 151 -11.28 13.29 0.07
N GLN A 152 -10.97 12.89 -1.15
CA GLN A 152 -10.70 13.83 -2.24
C GLN A 152 -12.00 14.22 -2.95
N LYS A 153 -12.18 15.52 -3.14
CA LYS A 153 -13.17 16.11 -4.05
C LYS A 153 -12.46 16.97 -5.08
N ILE A 154 -13.01 17.05 -6.28
CA ILE A 154 -12.57 18.01 -7.29
C ILE A 154 -13.56 19.18 -7.34
N GLU A 155 -13.09 20.37 -7.00
CA GLU A 155 -13.84 21.62 -7.12
C GLU A 155 -13.04 22.64 -7.94
N ASN A 156 -13.66 23.28 -8.91
CA ASN A 156 -13.00 24.22 -9.81
C ASN A 156 -11.70 23.64 -10.44
N ASN A 157 -11.76 22.36 -10.84
CA ASN A 157 -10.65 21.56 -11.38
C ASN A 157 -9.51 21.27 -10.38
N GLN A 158 -9.66 21.62 -9.10
CA GLN A 158 -8.62 21.45 -8.09
C GLN A 158 -8.98 20.36 -7.09
N GLN A 159 -7.98 19.71 -6.53
CA GLN A 159 -8.14 18.82 -5.40
C GLN A 159 -8.53 19.62 -4.15
N VAL A 160 -9.60 19.19 -3.49
CA VAL A 160 -10.01 19.64 -2.17
C VAL A 160 -9.98 18.43 -1.23
N GLU A 161 -9.37 18.60 -0.06
CA GLU A 161 -9.24 17.57 0.96
C GLU A 161 -10.37 17.74 1.99
N LEU A 162 -11.13 16.66 2.22
CA LEU A 162 -12.20 16.57 3.20
C LEU A 162 -11.89 15.44 4.20
N PRO A 163 -12.41 15.51 5.43
CA PRO A 163 -12.30 14.38 6.35
C PRO A 163 -12.90 13.11 5.77
N ASP A 164 -12.18 12.01 5.84
CA ASP A 164 -12.69 10.68 5.48
C ASP A 164 -13.39 10.06 6.69
N CYS A 165 -14.69 10.30 6.80
CA CYS A 165 -15.50 9.84 7.92
C CYS A 165 -15.93 8.38 7.75
N TRP A 166 -14.99 7.47 7.50
CA TRP A 166 -15.26 6.05 7.27
C TRP A 166 -15.89 5.31 8.46
N LEU A 167 -15.68 5.82 9.68
CA LEU A 167 -16.25 5.29 10.92
C LEU A 167 -17.64 5.82 11.27
N LYS A 168 -18.31 6.61 10.40
CA LYS A 168 -19.60 7.24 10.69
C LYS A 168 -20.70 6.24 11.10
N ASN A 169 -20.65 4.99 10.58
CA ASN A 169 -21.57 3.90 10.91
C ASN A 169 -20.90 2.85 11.82
N GLY A 170 -19.75 3.16 12.44
CA GLY A 170 -18.91 2.21 13.14
C GLY A 170 -18.11 1.32 12.19
N ASN A 171 -17.37 0.36 12.76
CA ASN A 171 -16.67 -0.67 12.03
C ASN A 171 -17.10 -2.04 12.58
N VAL A 172 -17.88 -2.79 11.79
CA VAL A 172 -18.44 -4.09 12.23
C VAL A 172 -17.39 -5.17 12.43
N TRP A 173 -16.20 -4.99 11.84
CA TRP A 173 -15.13 -6.00 11.87
C TRP A 173 -14.27 -5.92 13.13
N GLU A 174 -14.21 -4.77 13.81
CA GLU A 174 -13.34 -4.58 14.95
C GLU A 174 -13.99 -5.01 16.27
N VAL A 175 -13.15 -5.52 17.18
CA VAL A 175 -13.52 -5.87 18.56
C VAL A 175 -12.67 -5.05 19.51
N TRP A 176 -13.31 -4.18 20.30
CA TRP A 176 -12.67 -3.36 21.33
C TRP A 176 -12.13 -4.22 22.47
N LYS A 177 -10.87 -4.00 22.90
CA LYS A 177 -10.13 -4.77 23.90
C LYS A 177 -9.51 -3.88 25.00
N PRO A 178 -10.29 -3.10 25.75
CA PRO A 178 -9.76 -2.10 26.70
C PRO A 178 -8.89 -2.68 27.80
N GLN A 179 -9.07 -3.96 28.14
CA GLN A 179 -8.25 -4.67 29.14
C GLN A 179 -6.80 -4.93 28.68
N HIS A 180 -6.51 -4.71 27.40
CA HIS A 180 -5.17 -4.81 26.81
C HIS A 180 -4.54 -3.44 26.53
N ALA A 181 -5.10 -2.37 27.09
CA ALA A 181 -4.56 -1.02 26.94
C ALA A 181 -3.12 -0.91 27.48
N VAL A 182 -2.34 -0.06 26.83
CA VAL A 182 -0.92 0.21 27.12
C VAL A 182 -0.74 1.70 27.39
N LYS A 183 0.00 2.05 28.44
CA LYS A 183 0.40 3.45 28.71
C LYS A 183 1.66 3.77 27.91
N VAL A 184 1.56 4.74 26.98
CA VAL A 184 2.67 5.23 26.18
C VAL A 184 3.13 6.58 26.74
N LYS A 185 4.42 6.70 27.02
CA LYS A 185 5.03 7.83 27.72
C LYS A 185 5.85 8.70 26.76
N PHE A 186 5.63 10.01 26.79
CA PHE A 186 6.31 10.96 25.93
C PHE A 186 6.93 12.12 26.72
N GLY A 187 8.03 12.67 26.16
CA GLY A 187 8.69 13.84 26.68
C GLY A 187 9.34 13.67 28.04
N GLY A 188 9.57 14.78 28.72
CA GLY A 188 10.16 14.79 30.05
C GLY A 188 11.66 14.52 30.06
N TYR A 189 12.11 13.80 31.08
CA TYR A 189 13.54 13.51 31.27
C TYR A 189 13.76 12.10 31.83
N VAL A 190 15.01 11.65 31.73
CA VAL A 190 15.47 10.38 32.32
C VAL A 190 16.52 10.70 33.37
N ASP A 191 16.33 10.19 34.57
CA ASP A 191 17.39 10.04 35.56
C ASP A 191 17.71 8.57 35.83
N GLY A 192 18.66 8.28 36.68
CA GLY A 192 19.03 6.93 37.01
C GLY A 192 20.31 6.84 37.79
N TYR A 193 20.72 5.64 38.13
CA TYR A 193 21.93 5.38 38.86
C TYR A 193 22.68 4.16 38.30
N MET A 194 23.99 4.18 38.50
CA MET A 194 24.83 2.98 38.27
C MET A 194 24.82 2.13 39.53
N ASP A 195 24.55 0.85 39.42
CA ASP A 195 24.67 -0.10 40.52
C ASP A 195 26.14 -0.49 40.77
N GLY A 196 26.34 -1.31 41.82
CA GLY A 196 27.66 -1.79 42.18
C GLY A 196 28.34 -2.70 41.16
N TYR A 197 27.61 -3.14 40.11
CA TYR A 197 28.11 -3.95 39.01
C TYR A 197 28.34 -3.14 37.73
N GLY A 198 28.10 -1.82 37.77
CA GLY A 198 28.27 -0.92 36.64
C GLY A 198 27.12 -0.91 35.65
N LYS A 199 25.92 -1.41 36.07
CA LYS A 199 24.70 -1.40 35.27
C LYS A 199 23.91 -0.12 35.54
N PHE A 200 23.46 0.53 34.46
CA PHE A 200 22.63 1.73 34.55
C PHE A 200 21.15 1.36 34.71
N HIS A 201 20.53 1.88 35.74
CA HIS A 201 19.10 1.76 36.01
C HIS A 201 18.42 3.08 35.67
N ALA A 202 17.69 3.10 34.55
CA ALA A 202 17.01 4.30 34.06
C ALA A 202 15.63 4.45 34.69
N GLN A 203 15.26 5.70 35.00
CA GLN A 203 13.91 6.09 35.41
C GLN A 203 13.41 7.21 34.51
N HIS A 204 12.37 6.94 33.72
CA HIS A 204 11.76 7.93 32.83
C HIS A 204 10.64 8.68 33.58
N HIS A 205 10.75 10.01 33.60
CA HIS A 205 9.74 10.95 34.11
C HIS A 205 9.06 11.61 32.91
N PRO A 206 7.91 11.09 32.43
CA PRO A 206 7.27 11.60 31.22
C PRO A 206 6.63 12.97 31.43
N GLU A 207 6.56 13.76 30.37
CA GLU A 207 5.82 15.01 30.31
C GLU A 207 4.33 14.76 30.15
N PHE A 208 3.95 13.79 29.30
CA PHE A 208 2.56 13.33 29.16
C PHE A 208 2.49 11.84 28.85
N VAL A 209 1.36 11.25 29.17
CA VAL A 209 1.07 9.83 28.98
C VAL A 209 -0.22 9.69 28.18
N VAL A 210 -0.22 8.77 27.22
CA VAL A 210 -1.39 8.44 26.40
C VAL A 210 -1.71 6.97 26.60
N ARG A 211 -2.97 6.63 26.66
CA ARG A 211 -3.44 5.26 26.72
C ARG A 211 -3.70 4.74 25.30
N ALA A 212 -2.93 3.77 24.85
CA ALA A 212 -3.15 3.06 23.61
C ALA A 212 -4.13 1.91 23.85
N VAL A 213 -5.31 1.95 23.20
CA VAL A 213 -6.37 0.96 23.38
C VAL A 213 -6.54 0.16 22.09
N PRO A 214 -6.43 -1.19 22.13
CA PRO A 214 -6.49 -1.99 20.93
C PRO A 214 -7.92 -2.33 20.49
N TYR A 215 -8.11 -2.30 19.17
CA TYR A 215 -9.23 -2.85 18.44
C TYR A 215 -8.70 -3.96 17.53
N ASP A 216 -9.24 -5.17 17.67
CA ASP A 216 -8.79 -6.35 16.94
C ASP A 216 -9.75 -6.68 15.81
N GLU A 217 -9.23 -6.80 14.58
CA GLU A 217 -9.96 -7.30 13.40
C GLU A 217 -9.52 -8.72 13.06
N PRO A 218 -10.46 -9.66 12.84
CA PRO A 218 -10.13 -11.00 12.35
C PRO A 218 -9.75 -10.95 10.86
N ILE A 219 -8.62 -11.55 10.52
CA ILE A 219 -8.17 -11.74 9.15
C ILE A 219 -8.34 -13.19 8.78
N VAL A 220 -9.38 -13.47 8.02
CA VAL A 220 -9.81 -14.84 7.69
C VAL A 220 -9.02 -15.36 6.48
N GLY A 221 -8.51 -16.58 6.57
CA GLY A 221 -7.88 -17.27 5.45
C GLY A 221 -8.89 -17.87 4.48
N TYR A 222 -8.51 -17.98 3.21
CA TYR A 222 -9.34 -18.51 2.15
C TYR A 222 -9.50 -20.03 2.28
N HIS A 223 -10.68 -20.49 2.70
CA HIS A 223 -11.03 -21.89 2.93
C HIS A 223 -10.08 -22.60 3.91
N THR A 224 -9.52 -21.85 4.87
CA THR A 224 -8.67 -22.35 5.95
C THR A 224 -9.30 -22.06 7.31
N THR A 225 -8.86 -22.77 8.35
CA THR A 225 -9.28 -22.48 9.73
C THR A 225 -8.50 -21.29 10.30
N THR A 226 -7.35 -20.94 9.71
CA THR A 226 -6.52 -19.87 10.25
C THR A 226 -7.20 -18.51 10.12
N THR A 227 -7.36 -17.86 11.27
CA THR A 227 -7.83 -16.48 11.38
C THR A 227 -6.83 -15.70 12.22
N ASN A 228 -6.09 -14.84 11.57
CA ASN A 228 -5.08 -13.97 12.18
C ASN A 228 -5.71 -12.69 12.76
N THR A 229 -4.90 -11.84 13.36
CA THR A 229 -5.37 -10.59 14.00
C THR A 229 -4.68 -9.39 13.36
N LEU A 230 -5.46 -8.41 12.89
CA LEU A 230 -4.99 -7.05 12.71
C LEU A 230 -5.34 -6.25 13.95
N ARG A 231 -4.33 -5.78 14.69
CA ARG A 231 -4.50 -4.96 15.89
C ARG A 231 -4.30 -3.49 15.57
N LEU A 232 -5.35 -2.72 15.80
CA LEU A 232 -5.40 -1.29 15.57
C LEU A 232 -5.40 -0.56 16.91
N TRP A 233 -4.49 0.37 17.10
CA TRP A 233 -4.34 1.14 18.34
C TRP A 233 -5.00 2.50 18.22
N ASP A 234 -5.99 2.77 19.10
CA ASP A 234 -6.58 4.10 19.25
C ASP A 234 -6.00 4.80 20.48
N ALA A 235 -5.87 6.13 20.41
CA ALA A 235 -5.36 6.96 21.49
C ALA A 235 -6.51 7.46 22.36
N GLU A 236 -6.44 7.14 23.65
CA GLU A 236 -7.35 7.60 24.68
C GLU A 236 -6.60 8.37 25.77
N VAL A 237 -7.30 9.21 26.51
CA VAL A 237 -6.75 9.89 27.69
C VAL A 237 -6.36 8.89 28.77
N ASP A 238 -5.27 9.17 29.46
CA ASP A 238 -4.92 8.47 30.71
C ASP A 238 -5.50 9.25 31.89
N GLU A 239 -6.44 8.66 32.61
CA GLU A 239 -7.20 9.32 33.70
C GLU A 239 -6.32 9.74 34.88
N ASP A 240 -5.17 9.06 35.04
CA ASP A 240 -4.23 9.32 36.13
C ASP A 240 -3.17 10.37 35.79
N SER A 241 -3.12 10.82 34.52
CA SER A 241 -2.09 11.75 34.05
C SER A 241 -2.53 13.20 34.19
N VAL A 242 -1.68 13.98 34.85
CA VAL A 242 -1.83 15.44 34.93
C VAL A 242 -0.96 16.06 33.86
N ASN A 243 -1.57 16.84 32.95
CA ASN A 243 -0.88 17.57 31.91
C ASN A 243 -0.63 19.02 32.34
N SER A 244 0.60 19.50 32.19
CA SER A 244 1.00 20.87 32.54
C SER A 244 0.35 21.95 31.65
N GLY A 245 -0.06 21.59 30.41
CA GLY A 245 -0.71 22.51 29.46
C GLY A 245 -2.23 22.69 29.64
N GLY A 246 -2.82 21.91 30.56
CA GLY A 246 -4.25 21.92 30.80
C GLY A 246 -5.06 20.93 29.97
N LEU A 247 -6.35 20.76 30.36
CA LEU A 247 -7.21 19.71 29.82
C LEU A 247 -7.39 19.77 28.28
N ASN A 248 -7.68 20.93 27.76
CA ASN A 248 -7.98 21.09 26.31
C ASN A 248 -6.76 20.80 25.45
N GLU A 249 -5.57 21.21 25.87
CA GLU A 249 -4.33 20.94 25.16
C GLU A 249 -4.03 19.45 25.16
N TYR A 250 -4.18 18.79 26.31
CA TYR A 250 -4.00 17.34 26.45
C TYR A 250 -4.98 16.56 25.55
N LEU A 251 -6.28 16.92 25.56
CA LEU A 251 -7.28 16.31 24.69
C LEU A 251 -6.94 16.46 23.20
N ASN A 252 -6.47 17.63 22.79
CA ASN A 252 -6.05 17.88 21.42
C ASN A 252 -4.82 17.05 21.03
N GLN A 253 -3.82 16.94 21.90
CA GLN A 253 -2.63 16.12 21.70
C GLN A 253 -2.98 14.65 21.53
N VAL A 254 -3.83 14.08 22.41
CA VAL A 254 -4.28 12.70 22.34
C VAL A 254 -5.07 12.44 21.05
N THR A 255 -6.02 13.31 20.73
CA THR A 255 -6.86 13.17 19.54
C THR A 255 -6.04 13.24 18.25
N ALA A 256 -5.02 14.10 18.19
CA ALA A 256 -4.19 14.28 17.01
C ALA A 256 -3.40 13.00 16.64
N ILE A 257 -3.01 12.17 17.60
CA ILE A 257 -2.22 10.95 17.37
C ILE A 257 -2.92 10.00 16.41
N THR A 258 -4.24 9.84 16.53
CA THR A 258 -5.02 8.91 15.73
C THR A 258 -5.99 9.60 14.76
N ALA A 259 -5.82 10.89 14.49
CA ALA A 259 -6.71 11.61 13.59
C ALA A 259 -6.51 11.18 12.13
N ASN A 260 -5.30 11.31 11.61
CA ASN A 260 -5.02 11.13 10.18
C ASN A 260 -3.76 10.31 9.92
N VAL A 261 -3.79 9.57 8.80
CA VAL A 261 -2.61 8.98 8.18
C VAL A 261 -1.77 10.13 7.59
N TYR A 262 -0.47 10.15 7.88
CA TYR A 262 0.46 11.14 7.35
C TYR A 262 0.00 12.60 7.58
N PRO A 263 0.09 13.11 8.81
CA PRO A 263 -0.08 14.53 9.05
C PRO A 263 0.91 15.35 8.24
N ASP A 264 0.58 16.61 7.99
CA ASP A 264 1.46 17.52 7.25
C ASP A 264 2.80 17.72 7.98
N ASP A 265 3.84 17.07 7.48
CA ASP A 265 5.21 17.10 8.02
C ASP A 265 6.10 18.19 7.39
N SER A 266 5.52 19.16 6.71
CA SER A 266 6.20 20.36 6.25
C SER A 266 6.56 21.29 7.42
N THR A 267 5.85 21.18 8.55
CA THR A 267 6.08 21.93 9.79
C THR A 267 6.81 21.11 10.85
N ILE A 268 7.39 21.79 11.85
CA ILE A 268 8.06 21.14 12.98
C ILE A 268 7.04 20.36 13.83
N GLU A 269 5.86 20.95 14.04
CA GLU A 269 4.76 20.34 14.80
C GLU A 269 4.24 19.08 14.10
N GLY A 270 4.08 19.13 12.79
CA GLY A 270 3.65 17.99 12.00
C GLY A 270 4.69 16.86 11.99
N LYS A 271 5.99 17.20 11.89
CA LYS A 271 7.08 16.22 12.06
C LYS A 271 7.07 15.57 13.44
N ARG A 272 6.89 16.37 14.49
CA ARG A 272 6.78 15.87 15.87
C ARG A 272 5.57 14.95 16.05
N LEU A 273 4.43 15.32 15.48
CA LEU A 273 3.22 14.48 15.51
C LEU A 273 3.46 13.13 14.79
N ARG A 274 4.10 13.15 13.62
CA ARG A 274 4.41 11.92 12.90
C ARG A 274 5.35 11.00 13.68
N LEU A 275 6.40 11.54 14.29
CA LEU A 275 7.27 10.76 15.17
C LEU A 275 6.52 10.24 16.42
N THR A 276 5.57 11.02 16.93
CA THR A 276 4.69 10.59 18.04
C THR A 276 3.83 9.38 17.60
N GLN A 277 3.25 9.42 16.40
CA GLN A 277 2.48 8.31 15.85
C GLN A 277 3.33 7.04 15.70
N GLU A 278 4.55 7.18 15.18
CA GLU A 278 5.47 6.04 14.98
C GLU A 278 5.82 5.36 16.32
N TYR A 279 6.13 6.13 17.35
CA TYR A 279 6.40 5.55 18.67
C TYR A 279 5.14 5.00 19.34
N PHE A 280 3.99 5.65 19.18
CA PHE A 280 2.74 5.26 19.81
C PHE A 280 2.37 3.80 19.52
N PHE A 281 2.28 3.40 18.25
CA PHE A 281 1.89 2.04 17.92
C PHE A 281 3.02 1.02 18.11
N VAL A 282 4.28 1.44 18.00
CA VAL A 282 5.45 0.61 18.27
C VAL A 282 5.50 0.23 19.76
N CYS A 283 5.42 1.19 20.65
CA CYS A 283 5.43 0.95 22.11
C CYS A 283 4.29 0.02 22.51
N ALA A 284 3.07 0.29 22.04
CA ALA A 284 1.90 -0.52 22.34
C ALA A 284 2.02 -1.95 21.79
N GLY A 285 2.51 -2.10 20.56
CA GLY A 285 2.71 -3.40 19.93
C GLY A 285 3.78 -4.24 20.63
N ILE A 286 4.91 -3.65 21.02
CA ILE A 286 5.99 -4.34 21.74
C ILE A 286 5.51 -4.80 23.12
N ASP A 287 4.85 -3.93 23.90
CA ASP A 287 4.29 -4.32 25.22
C ASP A 287 3.36 -5.53 25.08
N GLN A 288 2.49 -5.54 24.08
CA GLN A 288 1.58 -6.65 23.84
C GLN A 288 2.31 -7.96 23.48
N ILE A 289 3.36 -7.88 22.63
CA ILE A 289 4.17 -9.04 22.26
C ILE A 289 4.84 -9.63 23.50
N ILE A 290 5.47 -8.80 24.32
CA ILE A 290 6.16 -9.21 25.55
C ILE A 290 5.18 -9.85 26.54
N ARG A 291 4.03 -9.21 26.80
CA ARG A 291 2.99 -9.80 27.67
C ARG A 291 2.47 -11.13 27.14
N SER A 292 2.28 -11.24 25.84
CA SER A 292 1.79 -12.49 25.23
C SER A 292 2.84 -13.61 25.33
N HIS A 293 4.10 -13.29 25.12
CA HIS A 293 5.22 -14.23 25.24
C HIS A 293 5.34 -14.76 26.67
N LEU A 294 5.36 -13.88 27.67
CA LEU A 294 5.53 -14.25 29.08
C LEU A 294 4.32 -14.97 29.69
N ARG A 295 3.17 -15.02 29.02
CA ARG A 295 2.06 -15.90 29.41
C ARG A 295 2.35 -17.38 29.11
N VAL A 296 3.26 -17.67 28.20
CA VAL A 296 3.59 -19.00 27.72
C VAL A 296 4.99 -19.45 28.18
N TYR A 297 5.94 -18.52 28.14
CA TYR A 297 7.35 -18.79 28.42
C TYR A 297 7.82 -18.07 29.70
N PRO A 298 8.76 -18.65 30.46
CA PRO A 298 9.17 -18.09 31.75
C PRO A 298 10.12 -16.90 31.68
N SER A 299 10.73 -16.68 30.48
CA SER A 299 11.70 -15.60 30.23
C SER A 299 11.62 -15.10 28.79
N LEU A 300 12.38 -14.07 28.46
CA LEU A 300 12.49 -13.52 27.09
C LEU A 300 13.71 -14.09 26.32
N ASP A 301 14.45 -15.03 26.89
CA ASP A 301 15.68 -15.59 26.28
C ASP A 301 15.42 -16.22 24.92
N ASN A 302 14.26 -16.85 24.75
CA ASN A 302 13.85 -17.49 23.50
C ASN A 302 12.93 -16.62 22.62
N LEU A 303 12.83 -15.31 22.89
CA LEU A 303 11.93 -14.43 22.17
C LEU A 303 12.15 -14.53 20.65
N GLY A 304 13.39 -14.43 20.19
CA GLY A 304 13.72 -14.52 18.75
C GLY A 304 13.44 -15.89 18.11
N ASP A 305 13.29 -16.94 18.92
CA ASP A 305 12.90 -18.28 18.42
C ASP A 305 11.37 -18.42 18.27
N LYS A 306 10.61 -17.63 19.02
CA LYS A 306 9.13 -17.70 19.11
C LYS A 306 8.42 -16.53 18.45
N VAL A 307 9.13 -15.45 18.19
CA VAL A 307 8.63 -14.20 17.62
C VAL A 307 9.50 -13.75 16.46
N ALA A 308 8.88 -13.36 15.36
CA ALA A 308 9.49 -12.59 14.28
C ALA A 308 8.78 -11.24 14.20
N ILE A 309 9.54 -10.16 14.05
CA ILE A 309 9.01 -8.80 13.85
C ILE A 309 9.49 -8.31 12.49
N GLN A 310 8.56 -7.98 11.60
CA GLN A 310 8.88 -7.38 10.30
C GLN A 310 8.54 -5.90 10.30
N LEU A 311 9.51 -5.09 9.96
CA LEU A 311 9.38 -3.65 9.80
C LEU A 311 9.03 -3.31 8.35
N ASN A 312 7.82 -2.81 8.13
CA ASN A 312 7.38 -2.36 6.81
C ASN A 312 7.78 -0.90 6.60
N ASP A 313 8.89 -0.68 5.91
CA ASP A 313 9.64 0.57 5.80
C ASP A 313 10.28 1.00 7.14
N THR A 314 10.74 2.25 7.24
CA THR A 314 11.40 2.82 8.42
C THR A 314 10.43 3.32 9.48
N HIS A 315 9.15 3.46 9.16
CA HIS A 315 8.15 3.99 10.08
C HIS A 315 8.12 3.27 11.45
N PRO A 316 8.24 1.93 11.53
CA PRO A 316 8.27 1.21 12.80
C PRO A 316 9.69 0.91 13.33
N VAL A 317 10.73 1.54 12.83
CA VAL A 317 12.12 1.23 13.23
C VAL A 317 12.39 1.45 14.71
N LEU A 318 11.60 2.31 15.38
CA LEU A 318 11.67 2.49 16.83
C LEU A 318 11.39 1.19 17.63
N VAL A 319 10.90 0.12 17.00
CA VAL A 319 10.85 -1.23 17.57
C VAL A 319 12.22 -1.64 18.11
N ILE A 320 13.31 -1.31 17.42
CA ILE A 320 14.66 -1.71 17.83
C ILE A 320 15.05 -1.08 19.19
N PRO A 321 15.07 0.26 19.36
CA PRO A 321 15.40 0.84 20.66
C PRO A 321 14.32 0.62 21.71
N GLU A 322 13.02 0.46 21.34
CA GLU A 322 11.98 0.17 22.32
C GLU A 322 12.11 -1.26 22.87
N LEU A 323 12.38 -2.26 22.04
CA LEU A 323 12.61 -3.60 22.53
C LEU A 323 13.88 -3.68 23.41
N MET A 324 14.94 -2.93 23.03
CA MET A 324 16.10 -2.77 23.91
C MET A 324 15.72 -2.14 25.25
N ARG A 325 14.91 -1.07 25.27
CA ARG A 325 14.45 -0.42 26.49
C ARG A 325 13.73 -1.41 27.42
N VAL A 326 12.77 -2.16 26.85
CA VAL A 326 12.01 -3.16 27.61
C VAL A 326 12.95 -4.19 28.22
N LEU A 327 13.86 -4.75 27.43
CA LEU A 327 14.81 -5.77 27.92
C LEU A 327 15.75 -5.23 29.00
N LEU A 328 16.28 -4.02 28.80
CA LEU A 328 17.23 -3.40 29.74
C LEU A 328 16.57 -2.88 31.01
N ASP A 329 15.47 -2.10 30.86
CA ASP A 329 14.91 -1.32 31.95
C ASP A 329 13.80 -2.06 32.72
N ASP A 330 12.96 -2.83 32.01
CA ASP A 330 11.81 -3.51 32.60
C ASP A 330 12.18 -4.95 33.06
N TYR A 331 13.09 -5.63 32.30
CA TYR A 331 13.48 -7.04 32.58
C TYR A 331 14.95 -7.23 32.98
N PHE A 332 15.73 -6.17 33.05
CA PHE A 332 17.09 -6.11 33.58
C PHE A 332 18.10 -7.04 32.86
N TYR A 333 17.93 -7.26 31.56
CA TYR A 333 18.96 -7.94 30.75
C TYR A 333 20.23 -7.10 30.65
N ASP A 334 21.36 -7.78 30.44
CA ASP A 334 22.58 -7.11 30.04
C ASP A 334 22.51 -6.68 28.58
N TRP A 335 23.30 -5.67 28.20
CA TRP A 335 23.24 -5.07 26.88
C TRP A 335 23.43 -6.09 25.75
N ASP A 336 24.44 -6.95 25.87
CA ASP A 336 24.80 -7.89 24.80
C ASP A 336 23.74 -8.97 24.64
N ASP A 337 23.15 -9.47 25.72
CA ASP A 337 22.04 -10.41 25.68
C ASP A 337 20.78 -9.76 25.08
N ALA A 338 20.45 -8.54 25.51
CA ALA A 338 19.33 -7.78 24.94
C ALA A 338 19.53 -7.53 23.42
N TRP A 339 20.71 -7.12 23.01
CA TRP A 339 21.04 -6.86 21.61
C TRP A 339 20.96 -8.12 20.75
N ASN A 340 21.42 -9.26 21.26
CA ASN A 340 21.28 -10.55 20.57
C ASN A 340 19.80 -10.93 20.38
N ILE A 341 18.95 -10.73 21.38
CA ILE A 341 17.50 -10.97 21.28
C ILE A 341 16.89 -10.06 20.21
N VAL A 342 17.16 -8.75 20.26
CA VAL A 342 16.61 -7.77 19.31
C VAL A 342 17.02 -8.11 17.88
N THR A 343 18.32 -8.28 17.63
CA THR A 343 18.82 -8.53 16.28
C THR A 343 18.38 -9.87 15.71
N LYS A 344 18.07 -10.87 16.54
CA LYS A 344 17.49 -12.14 16.12
C LYS A 344 16.00 -12.06 15.78
N THR A 345 15.31 -11.09 16.37
CA THR A 345 13.84 -10.96 16.28
C THR A 345 13.40 -10.08 15.10
N VAL A 346 14.17 -9.04 14.77
CA VAL A 346 13.75 -7.96 13.87
C VAL A 346 14.32 -8.13 12.47
N ALA A 347 13.48 -7.92 11.45
CA ALA A 347 13.85 -7.82 10.05
C ALA A 347 13.21 -6.58 9.41
N TYR A 348 13.84 -6.04 8.37
CA TYR A 348 13.50 -4.76 7.75
C TYR A 348 13.28 -4.91 6.25
N THR A 349 12.17 -4.37 5.75
CA THR A 349 11.90 -4.20 4.32
C THR A 349 12.03 -2.72 3.96
N ASN A 350 12.88 -2.40 2.99
CA ASN A 350 13.00 -1.05 2.42
C ASN A 350 12.04 -0.89 1.23
N HIS A 351 11.37 0.26 1.14
CA HIS A 351 10.46 0.61 0.04
C HIS A 351 10.90 1.84 -0.76
N THR A 352 12.11 2.33 -0.54
CA THR A 352 12.61 3.59 -1.08
C THR A 352 13.88 3.38 -1.89
N VAL A 353 13.92 3.87 -3.14
CA VAL A 353 15.12 3.85 -3.99
C VAL A 353 15.94 5.14 -3.94
N MET A 354 15.34 6.24 -3.46
CA MET A 354 15.99 7.55 -3.40
C MET A 354 16.63 7.75 -2.02
N ALA A 355 17.96 7.83 -1.97
CA ALA A 355 18.69 8.01 -0.70
C ALA A 355 18.27 9.29 0.05
N GLU A 356 17.95 10.35 -0.67
CA GLU A 356 17.46 11.61 -0.10
C GLU A 356 16.07 11.51 0.55
N ALA A 357 15.27 10.55 0.13
CA ALA A 357 13.92 10.30 0.67
C ALA A 357 13.93 9.33 1.88
N LEU A 358 15.08 8.78 2.27
CA LEU A 358 15.21 7.99 3.48
C LEU A 358 14.90 8.84 4.72
N GLU A 359 14.09 8.30 5.61
CA GLU A 359 13.59 9.01 6.79
C GLU A 359 14.70 9.42 7.76
N LYS A 360 14.63 10.67 8.19
CA LYS A 360 15.57 11.28 9.14
C LYS A 360 14.81 12.16 10.10
N TRP A 361 15.19 12.12 11.37
CA TRP A 361 14.61 12.97 12.40
C TRP A 361 15.68 13.83 13.07
N PRO A 362 15.40 15.14 13.35
CA PRO A 362 16.33 15.96 14.14
C PRO A 362 16.63 15.29 15.48
N GLN A 363 17.91 15.18 15.85
CA GLN A 363 18.33 14.55 17.11
C GLN A 363 17.65 15.19 18.32
N ASP A 364 17.53 16.52 18.34
CA ASP A 364 16.89 17.24 19.44
C ASP A 364 15.39 16.94 19.55
N MET A 365 14.72 16.68 18.43
CA MET A 365 13.31 16.27 18.43
C MET A 365 13.17 14.88 19.06
N VAL A 366 13.98 13.91 18.65
CA VAL A 366 13.97 12.55 19.23
C VAL A 366 14.33 12.59 20.71
N ARG A 367 15.39 13.36 21.07
CA ARG A 367 15.82 13.52 22.47
C ARG A 367 14.74 14.13 23.35
N SER A 368 14.04 15.16 22.87
CA SER A 368 12.99 15.83 23.67
C SER A 368 11.70 15.02 23.76
N LEU A 369 11.31 14.29 22.70
CA LEU A 369 10.09 13.50 22.68
C LEU A 369 10.27 12.12 23.32
N LEU A 370 11.42 11.48 23.11
CA LEU A 370 11.73 10.09 23.49
C LEU A 370 13.09 10.00 24.18
N PRO A 371 13.28 10.65 25.34
CA PRO A 371 14.61 10.83 25.93
C PRO A 371 15.31 9.50 26.21
N ARG A 372 14.62 8.47 26.69
CA ARG A 372 15.23 7.17 26.98
C ARG A 372 15.62 6.42 25.70
N LEU A 373 14.77 6.43 24.68
CA LEU A 373 15.11 5.81 23.39
C LEU A 373 16.31 6.48 22.74
N TYR A 374 16.39 7.82 22.83
CA TYR A 374 17.52 8.54 22.27
C TYR A 374 18.85 8.11 22.93
N MET A 375 18.90 7.94 24.25
CA MET A 375 20.08 7.41 24.96
C MET A 375 20.46 6.01 24.46
N ILE A 376 19.49 5.15 24.19
CA ILE A 376 19.72 3.81 23.65
C ILE A 376 20.26 3.90 22.22
N ILE A 377 19.70 4.75 21.37
CA ILE A 377 20.18 4.98 20.00
C ILE A 377 21.64 5.50 20.01
N GLU A 378 21.98 6.41 20.92
CA GLU A 378 23.37 6.88 21.09
C GLU A 378 24.31 5.72 21.42
N GLU A 379 23.92 4.84 22.34
CA GLU A 379 24.73 3.69 22.73
C GLU A 379 24.84 2.65 21.60
N ILE A 380 23.73 2.39 20.86
CA ILE A 380 23.77 1.54 19.66
C ILE A 380 24.79 2.10 18.66
N ASN A 381 24.71 3.41 18.36
CA ASN A 381 25.63 4.05 17.41
C ASN A 381 27.09 4.00 17.89
N ARG A 382 27.34 4.19 19.19
CA ARG A 382 28.67 4.11 19.79
C ARG A 382 29.27 2.70 19.66
N ARG A 383 28.49 1.66 19.98
CA ARG A 383 28.92 0.25 19.86
C ARG A 383 29.12 -0.15 18.41
N PHE A 384 28.23 0.29 17.53
CA PHE A 384 28.36 0.05 16.09
C PHE A 384 29.66 0.69 15.54
N LYS A 385 29.98 1.92 15.96
CA LYS A 385 31.25 2.57 15.60
C LYS A 385 32.43 1.72 16.04
N TYR A 386 32.41 1.22 17.27
CA TYR A 386 33.51 0.40 17.81
C TYR A 386 33.67 -0.89 16.97
N ASP A 387 32.60 -1.55 16.59
CA ASP A 387 32.63 -2.74 15.73
C ASP A 387 33.22 -2.46 14.34
N VAL A 388 32.77 -1.36 13.70
CA VAL A 388 33.25 -0.92 12.38
C VAL A 388 34.75 -0.58 12.44
N ASP A 389 35.20 0.12 13.50
CA ASP A 389 36.61 0.48 13.69
C ASP A 389 37.50 -0.77 13.88
N HIS A 390 37.01 -1.79 14.64
CA HIS A 390 37.74 -3.03 14.89
C HIS A 390 37.85 -3.92 13.65
N ARG A 391 36.91 -3.78 12.71
CA ARG A 391 36.97 -4.43 11.39
C ARG A 391 37.90 -3.71 10.41
N GLY A 392 38.52 -2.60 10.80
CA GLY A 392 39.36 -1.79 9.93
C GLY A 392 38.60 -0.96 8.88
N LEU A 393 37.32 -0.72 9.09
CA LEU A 393 36.40 -0.05 8.17
C LEU A 393 36.08 1.38 8.59
N CYS A 394 36.90 2.01 9.42
CA CYS A 394 36.67 3.37 9.94
C CYS A 394 36.40 4.43 8.85
N GLY A 395 36.94 4.24 7.65
CA GLY A 395 36.76 5.19 6.52
C GLY A 395 35.35 5.31 6.00
N ILE A 396 34.51 4.28 6.18
CA ILE A 396 33.11 4.28 5.73
C ILE A 396 32.10 4.61 6.84
N PHE A 397 32.54 4.70 8.11
CA PHE A 397 31.64 4.88 9.25
C PHE A 397 30.71 6.10 9.08
N ASN A 398 31.22 7.21 8.57
CA ASN A 398 30.40 8.42 8.39
C ASN A 398 29.20 8.21 7.46
N ASN A 399 29.28 7.29 6.49
CA ASN A 399 28.20 6.98 5.58
C ASN A 399 27.11 6.13 6.24
N VAL A 400 27.51 5.25 7.16
CA VAL A 400 26.63 4.25 7.81
C VAL A 400 26.21 4.64 9.21
N SER A 401 26.74 5.75 9.77
CA SER A 401 26.42 6.22 11.11
C SER A 401 24.93 6.50 11.28
N ILE A 402 24.36 6.05 12.40
CA ILE A 402 22.96 6.29 12.77
C ILE A 402 22.76 7.77 13.13
N LEU A 403 23.72 8.33 13.85
CA LEU A 403 23.71 9.74 14.27
C LEU A 403 24.75 10.51 13.47
N LYS A 404 24.29 11.37 12.58
CA LYS A 404 25.18 12.24 11.81
C LYS A 404 24.44 13.53 11.38
N GLU A 405 25.18 14.64 11.23
CA GLU A 405 24.67 15.92 10.75
C GLU A 405 23.45 16.44 11.55
N GLY A 406 23.42 16.18 12.88
CA GLY A 406 22.28 16.57 13.72
C GLY A 406 20.99 15.78 13.50
N GLN A 407 21.05 14.68 12.75
CA GLN A 407 19.89 13.84 12.42
C GLN A 407 20.08 12.42 12.94
N VAL A 408 18.96 11.74 13.21
CA VAL A 408 18.86 10.29 13.38
C VAL A 408 18.45 9.68 12.04
N HIS A 409 19.33 8.85 11.47
CA HIS A 409 19.11 8.17 10.20
C HIS A 409 18.40 6.84 10.45
N MET A 410 17.08 6.80 10.21
CA MET A 410 16.24 5.66 10.58
C MET A 410 16.56 4.40 9.77
N ALA A 411 16.85 4.52 8.48
CA ALA A 411 17.26 3.39 7.67
C ALA A 411 18.59 2.77 8.15
N ASN A 412 19.55 3.59 8.60
CA ASN A 412 20.79 3.10 9.17
C ASN A 412 20.56 2.32 10.47
N LEU A 413 19.69 2.84 11.34
CA LEU A 413 19.28 2.12 12.55
C LEU A 413 18.60 0.79 12.21
N ALA A 414 17.72 0.76 11.21
CA ALA A 414 17.04 -0.44 10.74
C ALA A 414 18.01 -1.51 10.24
N VAL A 415 19.01 -1.12 9.44
CA VAL A 415 20.04 -2.05 8.92
C VAL A 415 20.89 -2.61 10.04
N VAL A 416 21.31 -1.76 11.00
CA VAL A 416 22.16 -2.19 12.13
C VAL A 416 21.40 -3.17 13.05
N GLY A 417 20.15 -2.88 13.37
CA GLY A 417 19.35 -3.64 14.34
C GLY A 417 18.56 -4.84 13.78
N SER A 418 18.63 -5.09 12.47
CA SER A 418 17.89 -6.19 11.83
C SER A 418 18.84 -7.32 11.40
N HIS A 419 18.35 -8.59 11.41
CA HIS A 419 19.10 -9.72 10.86
C HIS A 419 18.96 -9.85 9.35
N SER A 420 17.93 -9.28 8.75
CA SER A 420 17.66 -9.33 7.31
C SER A 420 17.15 -7.98 6.83
N VAL A 421 17.61 -7.56 5.67
CA VAL A 421 17.18 -6.34 4.96
C VAL A 421 16.82 -6.74 3.55
N ASN A 422 15.59 -6.53 3.13
CA ASN A 422 15.19 -6.84 1.77
C ASN A 422 14.68 -5.65 0.98
N GLY A 423 14.96 -5.67 -0.33
CA GLY A 423 14.24 -4.89 -1.32
C GLY A 423 12.97 -5.60 -1.76
N VAL A 424 12.18 -4.94 -2.61
CA VAL A 424 10.81 -5.36 -2.98
C VAL A 424 10.62 -5.67 -4.47
N ALA A 425 11.69 -5.60 -5.24
CA ALA A 425 11.82 -6.05 -6.62
C ALA A 425 13.30 -6.31 -6.93
N LYS A 426 13.58 -7.10 -7.96
CA LYS A 426 14.96 -7.47 -8.36
C LYS A 426 15.82 -6.22 -8.59
N LEU A 427 15.37 -5.32 -9.46
CA LEU A 427 16.08 -4.06 -9.74
C LEU A 427 16.24 -3.20 -8.49
N HIS A 428 15.21 -3.07 -7.65
CA HIS A 428 15.29 -2.34 -6.40
C HIS A 428 16.37 -2.89 -5.48
N SER A 429 16.41 -4.21 -5.31
CA SER A 429 17.40 -4.86 -4.46
C SER A 429 18.82 -4.69 -4.98
N GLU A 430 19.01 -4.68 -6.29
CA GLU A 430 20.30 -4.37 -6.95
C GLU A 430 20.72 -2.92 -6.66
N ILE A 431 19.81 -1.96 -6.76
CA ILE A 431 20.07 -0.54 -6.43
C ILE A 431 20.44 -0.39 -4.94
N LEU A 432 19.73 -1.09 -4.04
CA LEU A 432 20.06 -1.05 -2.60
C LEU A 432 21.49 -1.53 -2.33
N VAL A 433 21.90 -2.62 -2.93
CA VAL A 433 23.22 -3.24 -2.72
C VAL A 433 24.34 -2.42 -3.36
N ASN A 434 24.12 -1.93 -4.57
CA ASN A 434 25.17 -1.29 -5.38
C ASN A 434 25.30 0.22 -5.11
N ASP A 435 24.25 0.86 -4.58
CA ASP A 435 24.20 2.31 -4.38
C ASP A 435 23.77 2.68 -2.96
N VAL A 436 22.51 2.51 -2.59
CA VAL A 436 21.91 3.09 -1.38
C VAL A 436 22.60 2.58 -0.10
N PHE A 437 22.84 1.27 0.00
CA PHE A 437 23.43 0.61 1.17
C PHE A 437 24.79 -0.06 0.89
N LYS A 438 25.49 0.34 -0.17
CA LYS A 438 26.76 -0.28 -0.58
C LYS A 438 27.79 -0.40 0.54
N ASP A 439 27.90 0.62 1.41
CA ASP A 439 28.83 0.60 2.53
C ASP A 439 28.38 -0.35 3.64
N PHE A 440 27.06 -0.52 3.84
CA PHE A 440 26.53 -1.55 4.73
C PHE A 440 26.75 -2.97 4.20
N VAL A 441 26.70 -3.17 2.88
CA VAL A 441 27.01 -4.46 2.27
C VAL A 441 28.45 -4.88 2.55
N THR A 442 29.39 -3.91 2.59
CA THR A 442 30.78 -4.16 3.01
C THR A 442 30.88 -4.65 4.45
N ILE A 443 30.01 -4.17 5.35
CA ILE A 443 30.00 -4.56 6.76
C ILE A 443 29.22 -5.87 6.96
N TYR A 444 28.10 -6.04 6.24
CA TYR A 444 27.13 -7.12 6.41
C TYR A 444 26.75 -7.76 5.06
N PRO A 445 27.66 -8.49 4.39
CA PRO A 445 27.46 -8.98 3.02
C PRO A 445 26.27 -9.93 2.88
N ASP A 446 25.95 -10.69 3.92
CA ASP A 446 24.89 -11.71 3.90
C ASP A 446 23.52 -11.21 4.36
N LYS A 447 23.42 -9.95 4.74
CA LYS A 447 22.18 -9.39 5.33
C LYS A 447 21.14 -9.01 4.27
N PHE A 448 21.56 -8.66 3.05
CA PHE A 448 20.71 -8.10 2.00
C PHE A 448 20.16 -9.17 1.06
N ASN A 449 18.87 -9.09 0.77
CA ASN A 449 18.20 -10.01 -0.13
C ASN A 449 17.02 -9.36 -0.85
N ASN A 450 16.42 -10.07 -1.82
CA ASN A 450 15.23 -9.62 -2.55
C ASN A 450 14.02 -10.46 -2.18
N LYS A 451 12.89 -9.79 -1.95
CA LYS A 451 11.56 -10.39 -1.91
C LYS A 451 10.65 -9.59 -2.83
N THR A 452 10.52 -10.04 -4.08
CA THR A 452 9.64 -9.36 -5.04
C THR A 452 8.23 -9.31 -4.50
N ASN A 453 7.65 -8.11 -4.48
CA ASN A 453 6.28 -7.89 -4.04
C ASN A 453 5.28 -8.77 -4.79
N GLY A 454 4.13 -8.96 -4.21
CA GLY A 454 3.00 -9.65 -4.81
C GLY A 454 1.67 -9.07 -4.33
N ILE A 455 0.60 -9.53 -4.95
CA ILE A 455 -0.78 -9.15 -4.67
C ILE A 455 -1.61 -10.37 -4.34
N THR A 456 -2.63 -10.25 -3.52
CA THR A 456 -3.58 -11.36 -3.33
C THR A 456 -4.46 -11.48 -4.57
N HIS A 457 -4.37 -12.64 -5.24
CA HIS A 457 -5.22 -12.99 -6.38
C HIS A 457 -6.67 -13.20 -5.95
N ARG A 458 -6.93 -13.47 -4.66
CA ARG A 458 -8.30 -13.60 -4.13
C ARG A 458 -9.08 -12.32 -4.35
N ARG A 459 -8.63 -11.19 -3.81
CA ARG A 459 -9.30 -9.91 -4.05
C ARG A 459 -9.20 -9.45 -5.50
N TRP A 460 -7.99 -9.46 -6.08
CA TRP A 460 -7.71 -8.79 -7.36
C TRP A 460 -8.09 -9.60 -8.60
N LEU A 461 -8.48 -10.86 -8.44
CA LEU A 461 -9.01 -11.71 -9.50
C LEU A 461 -10.33 -12.39 -9.08
N LEU A 462 -10.29 -13.28 -8.06
CA LEU A 462 -11.43 -14.13 -7.73
C LEU A 462 -12.67 -13.32 -7.35
N PHE A 463 -12.53 -12.30 -6.50
CA PHE A 463 -13.67 -11.55 -5.96
C PHE A 463 -14.04 -10.37 -6.84
N SER A 464 -13.07 -9.61 -7.33
CA SER A 464 -13.33 -8.40 -8.14
C SER A 464 -13.71 -8.71 -9.59
N ASN A 465 -13.32 -9.87 -10.12
CA ASN A 465 -13.58 -10.26 -11.52
C ASN A 465 -14.13 -11.69 -11.64
N PRO A 466 -15.35 -11.96 -11.10
CA PRO A 466 -15.92 -13.32 -11.06
C PRO A 466 -16.15 -13.91 -12.45
N GLN A 467 -16.42 -13.09 -13.46
CA GLN A 467 -16.60 -13.57 -14.84
C GLN A 467 -15.28 -14.06 -15.46
N LEU A 468 -14.17 -13.36 -15.20
CA LEU A 468 -12.84 -13.85 -15.62
C LEU A 468 -12.48 -15.11 -14.84
N THR A 469 -12.74 -15.15 -13.54
CA THR A 469 -12.52 -16.32 -12.69
C THR A 469 -13.24 -17.54 -13.24
N GLN A 470 -14.52 -17.41 -13.60
CA GLN A 470 -15.30 -18.50 -14.18
C GLN A 470 -14.74 -18.95 -15.54
N LEU A 471 -14.35 -18.01 -16.41
CA LEU A 471 -13.73 -18.34 -17.69
C LEU A 471 -12.42 -19.13 -17.52
N LEU A 472 -11.61 -18.75 -16.56
CA LEU A 472 -10.37 -19.47 -16.23
C LEU A 472 -10.65 -20.85 -15.67
N GLU A 473 -11.64 -20.98 -14.77
CA GLU A 473 -12.06 -22.25 -14.19
C GLU A 473 -12.56 -23.22 -15.28
N ASP A 474 -13.38 -22.73 -16.20
CA ASP A 474 -13.86 -23.51 -17.35
C ASP A 474 -12.73 -23.95 -18.30
N THR A 475 -11.60 -23.24 -18.31
CA THR A 475 -10.49 -23.46 -19.25
C THR A 475 -9.37 -24.32 -18.65
N ILE A 476 -8.94 -24.04 -17.41
CA ILE A 476 -7.78 -24.65 -16.77
C ILE A 476 -8.09 -25.32 -15.42
N GLY A 477 -9.38 -25.42 -15.03
CA GLY A 477 -9.78 -25.93 -13.72
C GLY A 477 -9.62 -24.90 -12.60
N ASP A 478 -9.85 -25.31 -11.36
CA ASP A 478 -9.94 -24.44 -10.19
C ASP A 478 -8.66 -24.38 -9.32
N GLU A 479 -7.64 -25.16 -9.64
CA GLU A 479 -6.39 -25.23 -8.86
C GLU A 479 -5.71 -23.86 -8.68
N PHE A 480 -5.87 -22.94 -9.64
CA PHE A 480 -5.26 -21.61 -9.56
C PHE A 480 -5.82 -20.76 -8.41
N LYS A 481 -6.97 -21.09 -7.87
CA LYS A 481 -7.59 -20.38 -6.75
C LYS A 481 -6.77 -20.52 -5.46
N THR A 482 -6.12 -21.67 -5.28
CA THR A 482 -5.23 -21.95 -4.12
C THR A 482 -3.76 -21.99 -4.49
N ASN A 483 -3.43 -22.24 -5.75
CA ASN A 483 -2.08 -22.18 -6.28
C ASN A 483 -2.02 -21.28 -7.53
N PRO A 484 -1.78 -19.96 -7.36
CA PRO A 484 -1.80 -19.00 -8.46
C PRO A 484 -0.81 -19.29 -9.60
N GLU A 485 0.26 -20.04 -9.36
CA GLU A 485 1.21 -20.45 -10.42
C GLU A 485 0.53 -21.28 -11.50
N LYS A 486 -0.58 -21.94 -11.19
CA LYS A 486 -1.42 -22.68 -12.14
C LYS A 486 -2.08 -21.81 -13.20
N LEU A 487 -2.11 -20.50 -13.04
CA LEU A 487 -2.50 -19.60 -14.13
C LEU A 487 -1.63 -19.80 -15.38
N GLU A 488 -0.40 -20.31 -15.23
CA GLU A 488 0.50 -20.58 -16.36
C GLU A 488 -0.04 -21.69 -17.28
N ASP A 489 -0.91 -22.57 -16.80
CA ASP A 489 -1.56 -23.61 -17.61
C ASP A 489 -2.39 -22.99 -18.75
N LEU A 490 -2.85 -21.72 -18.60
CA LEU A 490 -3.52 -20.96 -19.65
C LEU A 490 -2.68 -20.77 -20.92
N MET A 491 -1.33 -20.85 -20.81
CA MET A 491 -0.43 -20.73 -21.98
C MET A 491 -0.72 -21.76 -23.07
N ALA A 492 -1.24 -22.94 -22.72
CA ALA A 492 -1.66 -23.96 -23.68
C ALA A 492 -2.88 -23.56 -24.53
N HIS A 493 -3.60 -22.54 -24.12
CA HIS A 493 -4.89 -22.13 -24.71
C HIS A 493 -4.90 -20.72 -25.32
N VAL A 494 -3.80 -19.97 -25.23
CA VAL A 494 -3.74 -18.54 -25.67
C VAL A 494 -3.97 -18.35 -27.16
N ASP A 495 -3.78 -19.40 -27.98
CA ASP A 495 -4.02 -19.39 -29.43
C ASP A 495 -5.44 -19.87 -29.79
N ASP A 496 -6.28 -20.25 -28.86
CA ASP A 496 -7.68 -20.63 -29.10
C ASP A 496 -8.54 -19.40 -29.37
N GLU A 497 -8.98 -19.22 -30.61
CA GLU A 497 -9.80 -18.08 -31.05
C GLU A 497 -11.14 -18.01 -30.30
N ALA A 498 -11.73 -19.15 -29.91
CA ALA A 498 -12.97 -19.18 -29.15
C ALA A 498 -12.77 -18.67 -27.71
N LEU A 499 -11.65 -19.03 -27.07
CA LEU A 499 -11.28 -18.49 -25.78
C LEU A 499 -10.98 -16.99 -25.87
N GLN A 500 -10.23 -16.56 -26.89
CA GLN A 500 -9.94 -15.13 -27.11
C GLN A 500 -11.24 -14.31 -27.23
N ALA A 501 -12.22 -14.80 -28.00
CA ALA A 501 -13.51 -14.13 -28.14
C ALA A 501 -14.27 -14.04 -26.81
N LYS A 502 -14.39 -15.14 -26.06
CA LYS A 502 -15.03 -15.16 -24.73
C LYS A 502 -14.34 -14.22 -23.75
N PHE A 503 -13.02 -14.17 -23.75
CA PHE A 503 -12.26 -13.26 -22.90
C PHE A 503 -12.52 -11.79 -23.26
N MET A 504 -12.59 -11.45 -24.55
CA MET A 504 -12.93 -10.09 -24.99
C MET A 504 -14.37 -9.71 -24.60
N ASP A 505 -15.31 -10.64 -24.57
CA ASP A 505 -16.67 -10.42 -24.07
C ASP A 505 -16.64 -10.10 -22.54
N VAL A 506 -15.88 -10.87 -21.75
CA VAL A 506 -15.66 -10.57 -20.32
C VAL A 506 -15.07 -9.17 -20.15
N LYS A 507 -14.05 -8.83 -20.93
CA LYS A 507 -13.43 -7.48 -20.88
C LYS A 507 -14.46 -6.40 -21.22
N LEU A 508 -15.29 -6.61 -22.23
CA LEU A 508 -16.33 -5.66 -22.62
C LEU A 508 -17.34 -5.43 -21.49
N GLU A 509 -17.75 -6.49 -20.78
CA GLU A 509 -18.65 -6.34 -19.62
C GLU A 509 -18.00 -5.54 -18.49
N ARG A 510 -16.70 -5.72 -18.20
CA ARG A 510 -15.98 -4.89 -17.23
C ARG A 510 -15.91 -3.42 -17.66
N LYS A 511 -15.69 -3.16 -18.96
CA LYS A 511 -15.72 -1.81 -19.52
C LYS A 511 -17.08 -1.14 -19.41
N LYS A 512 -18.18 -1.88 -19.61
CA LYS A 512 -19.56 -1.39 -19.42
C LYS A 512 -19.81 -1.00 -17.95
N ILE A 513 -19.34 -1.81 -16.98
CA ILE A 513 -19.46 -1.51 -15.55
C ILE A 513 -18.73 -0.19 -15.21
N LEU A 514 -17.48 -0.02 -15.67
CA LEU A 514 -16.74 1.22 -15.45
C LEU A 514 -17.43 2.41 -16.14
N ALA A 515 -17.91 2.24 -17.37
CA ALA A 515 -18.63 3.30 -18.10
C ALA A 515 -19.91 3.73 -17.37
N ALA A 516 -20.67 2.78 -16.83
CA ALA A 516 -21.87 3.05 -16.03
C ALA A 516 -21.52 3.82 -14.75
N TYR A 517 -20.48 3.38 -14.03
CA TYR A 517 -19.97 4.09 -12.85
C TYR A 517 -19.57 5.56 -13.14
N VAL A 518 -18.85 5.77 -14.25
CA VAL A 518 -18.44 7.13 -14.66
C VAL A 518 -19.64 7.97 -15.08
N LYS A 519 -20.60 7.39 -15.78
CA LYS A 519 -21.85 8.09 -16.16
C LYS A 519 -22.64 8.52 -14.94
N GLU A 520 -22.82 7.63 -13.97
CA GLU A 520 -23.58 7.87 -12.75
C GLU A 520 -22.91 8.92 -11.85
N ASN A 521 -21.61 8.81 -11.64
CA ASN A 521 -20.89 9.63 -10.67
C ASN A 521 -20.31 10.93 -11.25
N LEU A 522 -19.99 10.97 -12.55
CA LEU A 522 -19.33 12.09 -13.21
C LEU A 522 -20.13 12.68 -14.39
N GLY A 523 -21.21 12.06 -14.82
CA GLY A 523 -22.04 12.51 -15.93
C GLY A 523 -21.38 12.40 -17.31
N ILE A 524 -20.27 11.65 -17.44
CA ILE A 524 -19.50 11.51 -18.68
C ILE A 524 -19.92 10.24 -19.40
N ASP A 525 -20.26 10.36 -20.70
CA ASP A 525 -20.51 9.21 -21.58
C ASP A 525 -19.20 8.71 -22.18
N ILE A 526 -18.98 7.39 -22.11
CA ILE A 526 -17.78 6.71 -22.58
C ILE A 526 -18.14 5.70 -23.65
N ASP A 527 -17.38 5.69 -24.76
CA ASP A 527 -17.43 4.60 -25.73
C ASP A 527 -16.69 3.37 -25.18
N VAL A 528 -17.43 2.33 -24.87
CA VAL A 528 -16.89 1.06 -24.36
C VAL A 528 -16.02 0.30 -25.37
N ASN A 529 -16.06 0.68 -26.65
CA ASN A 529 -15.20 0.13 -27.71
C ASN A 529 -13.89 0.87 -27.86
N SER A 530 -13.72 2.04 -27.20
CA SER A 530 -12.46 2.77 -27.16
C SER A 530 -11.39 1.99 -26.40
N ILE A 531 -10.11 2.30 -26.62
CA ILE A 531 -9.02 1.79 -25.78
C ILE A 531 -9.15 2.41 -24.39
N PHE A 532 -9.22 1.58 -23.34
CA PHE A 532 -9.20 2.05 -21.94
C PHE A 532 -7.77 2.10 -21.45
N ASP A 533 -7.22 3.31 -21.42
CA ASP A 533 -5.86 3.64 -21.00
C ASP A 533 -5.89 4.18 -19.57
N CYS A 534 -5.26 3.49 -18.63
CA CYS A 534 -5.50 3.73 -17.22
C CYS A 534 -4.20 3.99 -16.44
N GLN A 535 -4.16 5.13 -15.73
CA GLN A 535 -3.13 5.48 -14.77
C GLN A 535 -3.77 5.81 -13.42
N ALA A 536 -3.89 4.80 -12.54
CA ALA A 536 -4.47 4.93 -11.21
C ALA A 536 -3.43 4.62 -10.14
N LYS A 537 -2.92 5.68 -9.51
CA LYS A 537 -1.88 5.62 -8.47
C LYS A 537 -1.73 7.00 -7.81
N ARG A 538 -1.14 7.04 -6.58
CA ARG A 538 -0.82 8.30 -5.92
C ARG A 538 -0.13 9.26 -6.89
N LEU A 539 -0.51 10.53 -6.88
CA LEU A 539 0.12 11.53 -7.74
C LEU A 539 1.47 11.94 -7.13
N HIS A 540 2.51 11.76 -7.91
CA HIS A 540 3.86 12.21 -7.60
C HIS A 540 4.62 12.49 -8.90
N ALA A 541 5.54 13.46 -8.88
CA ALA A 541 6.28 13.85 -10.08
C ALA A 541 7.04 12.67 -10.72
N TYR A 542 7.68 11.79 -9.92
CA TYR A 542 8.41 10.65 -10.46
C TYR A 542 7.53 9.58 -11.13
N LYS A 543 6.23 9.49 -10.78
CA LYS A 543 5.26 8.58 -11.41
C LYS A 543 4.78 9.09 -12.76
N ARG A 544 5.07 10.33 -13.05
CA ARG A 544 4.94 11.01 -14.35
C ARG A 544 3.52 11.01 -14.94
N GLN A 545 2.50 11.22 -14.12
CA GLN A 545 1.17 11.55 -14.66
C GLN A 545 1.23 12.76 -15.62
N LEU A 546 2.21 13.64 -15.41
CA LEU A 546 2.48 14.77 -16.30
C LEU A 546 2.87 14.31 -17.71
N LEU A 547 3.69 13.26 -17.85
CA LEU A 547 4.06 12.69 -19.15
C LEU A 547 2.82 12.16 -19.88
N ASN A 548 1.93 11.49 -19.18
CA ASN A 548 0.68 10.96 -19.74
C ASN A 548 -0.24 12.09 -20.22
N ILE A 549 -0.51 13.11 -19.38
CA ILE A 549 -1.39 14.22 -19.81
C ILE A 549 -0.75 15.05 -20.93
N PHE A 550 0.57 15.15 -21.00
CA PHE A 550 1.27 15.79 -22.13
C PHE A 550 1.04 15.06 -23.44
N HIS A 551 0.98 13.73 -23.42
CA HIS A 551 0.60 12.96 -24.60
C HIS A 551 -0.85 13.25 -25.04
N VAL A 552 -1.79 13.34 -24.11
CA VAL A 552 -3.18 13.73 -24.39
C VAL A 552 -3.24 15.12 -25.02
N MET A 553 -2.50 16.09 -24.45
CA MET A 553 -2.40 17.45 -24.99
C MET A 553 -1.81 17.45 -26.40
N TYR A 554 -0.76 16.67 -26.62
CA TYR A 554 -0.14 16.48 -27.94
C TYR A 554 -1.15 15.95 -28.96
N LEU A 555 -1.90 14.92 -28.65
CA LEU A 555 -2.91 14.35 -29.55
C LEU A 555 -4.01 15.37 -29.89
N TYR A 556 -4.50 16.12 -28.91
CA TYR A 556 -5.48 17.17 -29.12
C TYR A 556 -4.94 18.25 -30.09
N LEU A 557 -3.76 18.77 -29.82
CA LEU A 557 -3.14 19.82 -30.62
C LEU A 557 -2.87 19.35 -32.04
N ARG A 558 -2.40 18.12 -32.23
CA ARG A 558 -2.18 17.53 -33.56
C ARG A 558 -3.48 17.37 -34.36
N MET A 559 -4.55 16.91 -33.73
CA MET A 559 -5.87 16.75 -34.39
C MET A 559 -6.49 18.10 -34.74
N LYS A 560 -6.20 19.16 -33.98
CA LYS A 560 -6.66 20.53 -34.28
C LYS A 560 -5.83 21.18 -35.40
N GLN A 561 -4.54 20.88 -35.50
CA GLN A 561 -3.64 21.40 -36.56
C GLN A 561 -3.84 20.68 -37.90
N ASP A 562 -4.03 19.36 -37.85
CA ASP A 562 -4.17 18.52 -39.05
C ASP A 562 -5.49 17.72 -38.99
N PRO A 563 -6.53 18.19 -39.69
CA PRO A 563 -7.81 17.49 -39.78
C PRO A 563 -7.74 16.06 -40.35
N SER A 564 -6.65 15.69 -41.03
CA SER A 564 -6.45 14.33 -41.52
C SER A 564 -5.86 13.37 -40.48
N PHE A 565 -5.17 13.92 -39.50
CA PHE A 565 -4.65 13.12 -38.36
C PHE A 565 -5.80 12.62 -37.49
N ARG A 566 -5.92 11.32 -37.36
CA ARG A 566 -6.94 10.69 -36.50
C ARG A 566 -6.32 9.53 -35.72
N ILE A 567 -6.85 9.30 -34.51
CA ILE A 567 -6.50 8.19 -33.68
C ILE A 567 -7.66 7.20 -33.57
N TYR A 568 -7.35 5.96 -33.21
CA TYR A 568 -8.38 5.02 -32.75
C TYR A 568 -9.03 5.57 -31.48
N PRO A 569 -10.36 5.48 -31.29
CA PRO A 569 -11.02 5.99 -30.07
C PRO A 569 -10.36 5.51 -28.79
N ARG A 570 -10.03 6.44 -27.90
CA ARG A 570 -9.33 6.16 -26.64
C ARG A 570 -9.90 6.97 -25.49
N THR A 571 -10.06 6.31 -24.36
CA THR A 571 -10.46 6.95 -23.10
C THR A 571 -9.29 6.86 -22.13
N PHE A 572 -8.80 8.02 -21.70
CA PHE A 572 -7.72 8.14 -20.72
C PHE A 572 -8.31 8.30 -19.33
N PHE A 573 -8.05 7.32 -18.47
CA PHE A 573 -8.51 7.32 -17.08
C PHE A 573 -7.37 7.68 -16.13
N TYR A 574 -7.65 8.65 -15.27
CA TYR A 574 -6.79 9.03 -14.17
C TYR A 574 -7.55 8.84 -12.86
N SER A 575 -6.86 8.37 -11.83
CA SER A 575 -7.34 8.39 -10.46
C SER A 575 -6.13 8.53 -9.54
N ALA A 576 -6.06 9.62 -8.78
CA ALA A 576 -4.88 9.97 -8.02
C ALA A 576 -5.19 10.94 -6.90
N LYS A 577 -4.59 10.72 -5.72
CA LYS A 577 -4.54 11.71 -4.64
C LYS A 577 -3.13 12.29 -4.57
N ALA A 578 -3.01 13.61 -4.49
CA ALA A 578 -1.77 14.31 -4.18
C ALA A 578 -1.67 14.53 -2.67
N ALA A 579 -0.47 14.49 -2.09
CA ALA A 579 -0.27 14.93 -0.72
C ALA A 579 -0.74 16.40 -0.57
N ALA A 580 -1.39 16.73 0.54
CA ALA A 580 -2.05 18.03 0.73
C ALA A 580 -1.09 19.23 0.58
N SER A 581 0.17 19.06 1.00
CA SER A 581 1.24 20.06 0.91
C SER A 581 2.04 20.04 -0.40
N TYR A 582 1.74 19.12 -1.34
CA TYR A 582 2.50 18.97 -2.57
C TYR A 582 1.88 19.80 -3.72
N ASP A 583 2.15 21.08 -3.76
CA ASP A 583 1.55 22.05 -4.69
C ASP A 583 1.74 21.68 -6.16
N LEU A 584 2.93 21.25 -6.58
CA LEU A 584 3.18 20.81 -7.96
C LEU A 584 2.26 19.63 -8.35
N ALA A 585 2.11 18.66 -7.47
CA ALA A 585 1.24 17.52 -7.71
C ALA A 585 -0.24 17.94 -7.82
N LYS A 586 -0.67 18.89 -7.00
CA LYS A 586 -2.02 19.47 -7.06
C LYS A 586 -2.24 20.27 -8.35
N GLU A 587 -1.23 20.99 -8.85
CA GLU A 587 -1.30 21.69 -10.15
C GLU A 587 -1.39 20.68 -11.31
N ILE A 588 -0.73 19.52 -11.23
CA ILE A 588 -0.87 18.45 -12.23
C ILE A 588 -2.31 17.90 -12.25
N ILE A 589 -2.93 17.67 -11.10
CA ILE A 589 -4.36 17.29 -11.03
C ILE A 589 -5.24 18.36 -11.69
N LYS A 590 -4.96 19.62 -11.42
CA LYS A 590 -5.67 20.75 -12.05
C LYS A 590 -5.52 20.73 -13.57
N LEU A 591 -4.29 20.54 -14.07
CA LEU A 591 -4.04 20.43 -15.51
C LEU A 591 -4.85 19.29 -16.14
N ILE A 592 -4.84 18.09 -15.53
CA ILE A 592 -5.60 16.94 -16.03
C ILE A 592 -7.10 17.30 -16.15
N ASN A 593 -7.69 17.90 -15.12
CA ASN A 593 -9.10 18.25 -15.13
C ASN A 593 -9.43 19.37 -16.13
N MET A 594 -8.54 20.36 -16.31
CA MET A 594 -8.74 21.44 -17.28
C MET A 594 -8.60 20.93 -18.70
N VAL A 595 -7.64 20.07 -18.99
CA VAL A 595 -7.50 19.37 -20.28
C VAL A 595 -8.74 18.50 -20.55
N ALA A 596 -9.24 17.79 -19.55
CA ALA A 596 -10.46 17.00 -19.67
C ALA A 596 -11.66 17.86 -20.08
N ASN A 597 -11.82 19.03 -19.46
CA ASN A 597 -12.91 19.97 -19.83
C ASN A 597 -12.82 20.43 -21.29
N VAL A 598 -11.62 20.74 -21.77
CA VAL A 598 -11.42 21.17 -23.18
C VAL A 598 -11.70 20.01 -24.14
N VAL A 599 -11.06 18.87 -23.91
CA VAL A 599 -11.14 17.69 -24.78
C VAL A 599 -12.55 17.12 -24.85
N ASN A 600 -13.19 16.93 -23.71
CA ASN A 600 -14.50 16.28 -23.63
C ASN A 600 -15.64 17.11 -24.22
N ASN A 601 -15.48 18.44 -24.23
CA ASN A 601 -16.48 19.36 -24.76
C ASN A 601 -16.20 19.84 -26.22
N ASP A 602 -15.06 19.47 -26.81
CA ASP A 602 -14.77 19.74 -28.21
C ASP A 602 -15.49 18.72 -29.13
N PRO A 603 -16.52 19.14 -29.92
CA PRO A 603 -17.32 18.19 -30.68
C PRO A 603 -16.57 17.53 -31.83
N GLU A 604 -15.42 18.09 -32.27
CA GLU A 604 -14.59 17.48 -33.28
C GLU A 604 -13.68 16.38 -32.73
N ILE A 605 -13.26 16.53 -31.47
CA ILE A 605 -12.26 15.68 -30.80
C ILE A 605 -12.90 14.63 -29.89
N SER A 606 -13.97 14.99 -29.18
CA SER A 606 -14.55 14.17 -28.10
C SER A 606 -15.08 12.79 -28.54
N LYS A 607 -15.28 12.57 -29.84
CA LYS A 607 -15.61 11.27 -30.43
C LYS A 607 -14.40 10.34 -30.59
N TYR A 608 -13.18 10.89 -30.59
CA TYR A 608 -11.94 10.13 -30.69
C TYR A 608 -11.25 9.99 -29.34
N MET A 609 -11.47 10.95 -28.46
CA MET A 609 -10.70 11.02 -27.21
C MET A 609 -11.58 11.53 -26.07
N LYS A 610 -11.55 10.82 -24.94
CA LYS A 610 -12.13 11.23 -23.68
C LYS A 610 -11.06 11.22 -22.59
N VAL A 611 -11.15 12.14 -21.64
CA VAL A 611 -10.29 12.22 -20.47
C VAL A 611 -11.17 12.19 -19.24
N VAL A 612 -10.90 11.25 -18.34
CA VAL A 612 -11.72 11.02 -17.15
C VAL A 612 -10.81 11.01 -15.93
N PHE A 613 -11.00 11.94 -15.02
CA PHE A 613 -10.40 11.91 -13.70
C PHE A 613 -11.43 11.38 -12.70
N ILE A 614 -11.19 10.19 -12.14
CA ILE A 614 -12.04 9.59 -11.12
C ILE A 614 -11.51 10.04 -9.75
N PRO A 615 -12.23 10.89 -9.01
CA PRO A 615 -11.75 11.39 -7.73
C PRO A 615 -11.80 10.33 -6.64
N ASN A 616 -11.05 10.58 -5.59
CA ASN A 616 -11.06 9.78 -4.36
C ASN A 616 -10.62 8.31 -4.54
N TYR A 617 -9.52 8.09 -5.27
CA TYR A 617 -8.99 6.74 -5.49
C TYR A 617 -8.97 5.91 -4.21
N SER A 618 -9.53 4.71 -4.27
CA SER A 618 -9.71 3.77 -3.17
C SER A 618 -9.58 2.34 -3.68
N VAL A 619 -9.61 1.35 -2.78
CA VAL A 619 -9.62 -0.07 -3.17
C VAL A 619 -10.87 -0.40 -3.98
N SER A 620 -12.04 0.10 -3.57
CA SER A 620 -13.32 -0.11 -4.28
C SER A 620 -13.30 0.44 -5.70
N ILE A 621 -12.73 1.62 -5.93
CA ILE A 621 -12.56 2.20 -7.27
C ILE A 621 -11.55 1.38 -8.09
N ALA A 622 -10.45 0.94 -7.45
CA ALA A 622 -9.45 0.12 -8.11
C ALA A 622 -10.02 -1.19 -8.65
N GLU A 623 -10.87 -1.88 -7.89
CA GLU A 623 -11.53 -3.13 -8.30
C GLU A 623 -12.34 -2.98 -9.59
N ILE A 624 -12.96 -1.82 -9.82
CA ILE A 624 -13.72 -1.54 -11.04
C ILE A 624 -12.79 -1.15 -12.19
N LEU A 625 -11.85 -0.25 -11.91
CA LEU A 625 -10.96 0.36 -12.92
C LEU A 625 -9.96 -0.64 -13.50
N LEU A 626 -9.29 -1.41 -12.63
CA LEU A 626 -8.23 -2.33 -13.02
C LEU A 626 -8.74 -3.46 -13.91
N ASN A 627 -9.95 -3.96 -13.63
CA ASN A 627 -10.58 -5.03 -14.40
C ASN A 627 -11.01 -4.60 -15.81
N ALA A 628 -11.32 -3.32 -15.99
CA ALA A 628 -11.77 -2.74 -17.25
C ALA A 628 -10.63 -2.28 -18.17
N ALA A 629 -9.43 -2.09 -17.65
CA ALA A 629 -8.31 -1.52 -18.40
C ALA A 629 -7.83 -2.41 -19.55
N ASP A 630 -7.51 -1.79 -20.68
CA ASP A 630 -6.77 -2.40 -21.79
C ASP A 630 -5.27 -2.14 -21.64
N VAL A 631 -4.90 -0.93 -21.21
CA VAL A 631 -3.51 -0.47 -21.07
C VAL A 631 -3.25 -0.05 -19.63
N SER A 632 -2.17 -0.55 -19.07
CA SER A 632 -1.65 -0.25 -17.74
C SER A 632 -0.47 0.71 -17.84
N GLU A 633 -0.66 1.95 -17.42
CA GLU A 633 0.36 3.00 -17.45
C GLU A 633 1.32 2.89 -16.27
N GLN A 634 2.55 2.42 -16.52
CA GLN A 634 3.60 2.18 -15.54
C GLN A 634 4.87 2.93 -15.94
N ILE A 635 4.76 4.25 -16.05
CA ILE A 635 5.67 5.16 -16.74
C ILE A 635 6.56 5.98 -15.81
N SER A 636 6.85 5.50 -14.62
CA SER A 636 7.78 6.14 -13.69
C SER A 636 9.15 6.37 -14.33
N THR A 637 9.87 7.39 -13.85
CA THR A 637 11.28 7.57 -14.23
C THR A 637 12.07 6.35 -13.76
N ALA A 638 12.87 5.75 -14.65
CA ALA A 638 13.64 4.54 -14.32
C ALA A 638 14.51 4.72 -13.07
N GLY A 639 14.48 3.72 -12.18
CA GLY A 639 15.18 3.76 -10.90
C GLY A 639 14.49 4.57 -9.80
N LYS A 640 13.20 4.92 -9.95
CA LYS A 640 12.46 5.71 -8.94
C LYS A 640 11.30 4.95 -8.27
N GLU A 641 10.63 4.05 -8.96
CA GLU A 641 9.62 3.17 -8.36
C GLU A 641 10.26 1.88 -7.84
N ALA A 642 10.24 1.65 -6.54
CA ALA A 642 10.89 0.47 -5.94
C ALA A 642 10.33 -0.85 -6.51
N SER A 643 9.03 -0.98 -6.63
CA SER A 643 8.35 -2.15 -7.22
C SER A 643 7.14 -1.73 -8.05
N GLY A 644 6.19 -1.02 -7.43
CA GLY A 644 4.82 -0.98 -7.87
C GLY A 644 4.10 -2.30 -7.56
N THR A 645 2.79 -2.22 -7.36
CA THR A 645 1.90 -3.39 -7.26
C THR A 645 0.66 -3.23 -8.15
N GLY A 646 0.36 -2.01 -8.58
CA GLY A 646 -0.68 -1.74 -9.57
C GLY A 646 -0.42 -2.48 -10.88
N ASN A 647 0.83 -2.47 -11.35
CA ASN A 647 1.28 -3.21 -12.53
C ASN A 647 0.89 -4.69 -12.48
N MET A 648 1.04 -5.35 -11.35
CA MET A 648 0.69 -6.77 -11.13
C MET A 648 -0.84 -6.99 -11.19
N LYS A 649 -1.63 -6.08 -10.62
CA LYS A 649 -3.09 -6.14 -10.61
C LYS A 649 -3.67 -6.00 -12.02
N TYR A 650 -3.16 -5.02 -12.78
CA TYR A 650 -3.53 -4.84 -14.18
C TYR A 650 -3.16 -6.06 -15.02
N MET A 651 -1.94 -6.58 -14.87
CA MET A 651 -1.45 -7.77 -15.55
C MET A 651 -2.35 -8.99 -15.29
N MET A 652 -2.72 -9.23 -14.04
CA MET A 652 -3.58 -10.35 -13.63
C MET A 652 -5.00 -10.26 -14.22
N ASN A 653 -5.45 -9.08 -14.60
CA ASN A 653 -6.72 -8.84 -15.31
C ASN A 653 -6.55 -8.61 -16.81
N GLY A 654 -5.37 -8.89 -17.36
CA GLY A 654 -5.10 -8.91 -18.77
C GLY A 654 -4.72 -7.59 -19.41
N ALA A 655 -4.63 -6.49 -18.65
CA ALA A 655 -4.14 -5.22 -19.21
C ALA A 655 -2.67 -5.33 -19.62
N ILE A 656 -2.32 -4.70 -20.74
CA ILE A 656 -0.95 -4.71 -21.27
C ILE A 656 -0.16 -3.59 -20.60
N THR A 657 1.02 -3.91 -20.07
CA THR A 657 1.92 -2.92 -19.48
C THR A 657 2.53 -2.05 -20.57
N LEU A 658 2.26 -0.75 -20.49
CA LEU A 658 3.00 0.31 -21.15
C LEU A 658 3.85 1.02 -20.09
N GLY A 659 5.16 0.91 -20.19
CA GLY A 659 5.99 1.39 -19.09
C GLY A 659 7.47 1.53 -19.41
N THR A 660 8.20 1.92 -18.38
CA THR A 660 9.66 1.97 -18.35
C THR A 660 10.22 0.72 -17.69
N LEU A 661 11.50 0.43 -17.88
CA LEU A 661 12.21 -0.63 -17.13
C LEU A 661 12.53 -0.14 -15.74
N ASP A 662 11.52 -0.13 -14.88
CA ASP A 662 11.58 0.32 -13.50
C ASP A 662 10.80 -0.64 -12.57
N GLY A 663 11.25 -0.78 -11.35
CA GLY A 663 10.60 -1.62 -10.34
C GLY A 663 10.30 -3.03 -10.84
N ALA A 664 9.11 -3.52 -10.54
CA ALA A 664 8.65 -4.84 -10.96
C ALA A 664 8.30 -4.94 -12.46
N ASN A 665 8.25 -3.83 -13.20
CA ASN A 665 8.05 -3.89 -14.66
C ASN A 665 9.13 -4.74 -15.33
N VAL A 666 10.37 -4.70 -14.82
CA VAL A 666 11.48 -5.53 -15.33
C VAL A 666 11.11 -7.02 -15.27
N GLU A 667 10.64 -7.48 -14.13
CA GLU A 667 10.26 -8.90 -13.93
C GLU A 667 8.97 -9.25 -14.69
N ILE A 668 8.04 -8.30 -14.88
CA ILE A 668 6.86 -8.50 -15.74
C ILE A 668 7.32 -8.79 -17.18
N VAL A 669 8.20 -7.95 -17.73
CA VAL A 669 8.70 -8.11 -19.10
C VAL A 669 9.53 -9.40 -19.26
N GLU A 670 10.37 -9.74 -18.27
CA GLU A 670 11.12 -11.01 -18.25
C GLU A 670 10.19 -12.23 -18.38
N ARG A 671 8.96 -12.14 -17.85
CA ARG A 671 7.99 -13.25 -17.86
C ARG A 671 7.10 -13.28 -19.09
N VAL A 672 6.63 -12.13 -19.56
CA VAL A 672 5.70 -12.07 -20.71
C VAL A 672 6.40 -11.93 -22.04
N GLY A 673 7.64 -11.47 -22.06
CA GLY A 673 8.39 -11.08 -23.26
C GLY A 673 8.04 -9.68 -23.76
N TYR A 674 8.97 -9.05 -24.48
CA TYR A 674 8.79 -7.70 -25.05
C TYR A 674 7.66 -7.61 -26.09
N GLU A 675 7.28 -8.74 -26.69
CA GLU A 675 6.16 -8.83 -27.61
C GLU A 675 4.80 -8.68 -26.92
N ASN A 676 4.73 -8.88 -25.60
CA ASN A 676 3.49 -8.84 -24.81
C ASN A 676 3.43 -7.66 -23.80
N ALA A 677 4.37 -6.73 -23.90
CA ALA A 677 4.41 -5.46 -23.20
C ALA A 677 4.87 -4.36 -24.16
N GLU A 678 4.73 -3.11 -23.80
CA GLU A 678 5.35 -2.00 -24.52
C GLU A 678 6.26 -1.22 -23.59
N ILE A 679 7.55 -1.22 -23.89
CA ILE A 679 8.60 -0.57 -23.08
C ILE A 679 9.21 0.59 -23.86
N PHE A 680 9.47 1.68 -23.14
CA PHE A 680 10.06 2.89 -23.70
C PHE A 680 10.95 3.60 -22.68
N GLY A 681 11.67 4.61 -23.15
CA GLY A 681 12.36 5.60 -22.33
C GLY A 681 13.75 5.19 -21.86
N LEU A 682 14.36 6.09 -21.10
CA LEU A 682 15.70 5.95 -20.55
C LEU A 682 15.77 4.80 -19.54
N HIS A 683 16.90 4.11 -19.49
CA HIS A 683 17.24 3.12 -18.47
C HIS A 683 17.90 3.81 -17.28
N VAL A 684 18.07 3.07 -16.19
CA VAL A 684 18.74 3.58 -14.96
C VAL A 684 20.16 4.04 -15.26
N GLU A 685 20.87 3.29 -16.09
CA GLU A 685 22.24 3.57 -16.51
C GLU A 685 22.33 4.88 -17.28
N ASP A 686 21.41 5.11 -18.24
CA ASP A 686 21.33 6.35 -19.03
C ASP A 686 21.11 7.57 -18.13
N ILE A 687 20.20 7.45 -17.16
CA ILE A 687 19.90 8.51 -16.19
C ILE A 687 21.12 8.80 -15.32
N ASN A 688 21.79 7.79 -14.81
CA ASN A 688 22.98 7.94 -13.98
C ASN A 688 24.13 8.60 -14.78
N GLU A 689 24.32 8.26 -16.06
CA GLU A 689 25.29 8.89 -16.94
C GLU A 689 24.97 10.37 -17.14
N LEU A 690 23.72 10.70 -17.50
CA LEU A 690 23.26 12.08 -17.70
C LEU A 690 23.46 12.95 -16.44
N LEU A 691 23.21 12.38 -15.25
CA LEU A 691 23.39 13.07 -13.97
C LEU A 691 24.88 13.23 -13.62
N HIS A 692 25.68 12.18 -13.82
CA HIS A 692 27.13 12.21 -13.54
C HIS A 692 27.87 13.20 -14.42
N GLU A 693 27.54 13.24 -15.71
CA GLU A 693 28.14 14.14 -16.69
C GLU A 693 27.56 15.56 -16.62
N ASN A 694 26.45 15.76 -15.89
CA ASN A 694 25.68 16.99 -15.87
C ASN A 694 25.33 17.48 -17.29
N SER A 695 25.02 16.51 -18.19
CA SER A 695 24.82 16.75 -19.63
C SER A 695 23.35 16.99 -20.01
N TYR A 696 22.40 16.68 -19.11
CA TYR A 696 20.98 16.88 -19.35
C TYR A 696 20.57 18.34 -19.32
N ASN A 697 19.82 18.80 -20.37
CA ASN A 697 19.30 20.15 -20.44
C ASN A 697 17.92 20.20 -21.12
N ALA A 698 16.90 20.53 -20.35
CA ALA A 698 15.51 20.60 -20.80
C ALA A 698 15.30 21.61 -21.95
N TRP A 699 16.03 22.73 -21.95
CA TRP A 699 15.96 23.73 -23.01
C TRP A 699 16.48 23.22 -24.36
N ASN A 700 17.46 22.31 -24.34
CA ASN A 700 17.94 21.70 -25.59
C ASN A 700 16.85 20.85 -26.24
N LEU A 701 16.10 20.10 -25.45
CA LEU A 701 14.96 19.28 -25.90
C LEU A 701 13.82 20.18 -26.42
N TYR A 702 13.49 21.22 -25.68
CA TYR A 702 12.48 22.20 -26.11
C TYR A 702 12.85 22.82 -27.46
N ASN A 703 14.11 23.16 -27.67
CA ASN A 703 14.56 23.77 -28.92
C ASN A 703 14.65 22.77 -30.09
N SER A 704 14.94 21.50 -29.84
CA SER A 704 15.16 20.48 -30.88
C SER A 704 13.88 19.72 -31.28
N SER A 705 12.94 19.48 -30.33
CA SER A 705 11.69 18.75 -30.59
C SER A 705 10.51 19.70 -30.81
N TYR A 706 9.89 19.59 -31.98
CA TYR A 706 8.66 20.31 -32.26
C TYR A 706 7.51 19.88 -31.34
N ASN A 707 7.39 18.60 -31.07
CA ASN A 707 6.33 18.04 -30.22
C ASN A 707 6.40 18.58 -28.81
N ILE A 708 7.62 18.58 -28.22
CA ILE A 708 7.86 19.10 -26.86
C ILE A 708 7.53 20.59 -26.81
N ARG A 709 8.03 21.36 -27.75
CA ARG A 709 7.77 22.81 -27.85
C ARG A 709 6.27 23.08 -27.92
N MET A 710 5.53 22.38 -28.79
CA MET A 710 4.10 22.55 -28.99
C MET A 710 3.33 22.34 -27.68
N VAL A 711 3.67 21.29 -26.90
CA VAL A 711 3.02 20.98 -25.63
C VAL A 711 3.39 22.01 -24.56
N ILE A 712 4.67 22.35 -24.43
CA ILE A 712 5.14 23.34 -23.43
C ILE A 712 4.53 24.73 -23.70
N ASP A 713 4.50 25.18 -24.96
CA ASP A 713 3.92 26.46 -25.34
C ASP A 713 2.44 26.51 -25.05
N SER A 714 1.73 25.36 -25.15
CA SER A 714 0.30 25.27 -24.90
C SER A 714 -0.08 25.53 -23.42
N LEU A 715 0.87 25.37 -22.50
CA LEU A 715 0.65 25.71 -21.08
C LEU A 715 0.48 27.22 -20.86
N LYS A 716 0.95 28.08 -21.80
CA LYS A 716 1.00 29.53 -21.65
C LYS A 716 0.17 30.29 -22.69
N ASN A 717 -0.26 29.63 -23.74
CA ASN A 717 -0.98 30.29 -24.86
C ASN A 717 -2.50 30.31 -24.73
N CYS A 718 -3.00 30.08 -23.50
CA CYS A 718 -4.43 30.03 -23.19
C CYS A 718 -5.23 28.92 -23.89
N THR A 719 -4.60 27.83 -24.30
CA THR A 719 -5.32 26.66 -24.83
C THR A 719 -6.13 25.95 -23.74
N TRP A 720 -5.57 25.80 -22.54
CA TRP A 720 -6.14 25.01 -21.44
C TRP A 720 -6.75 25.89 -20.34
N SER A 721 -6.36 27.17 -20.25
CA SER A 721 -6.84 28.13 -19.26
C SER A 721 -6.87 29.53 -19.88
N ASN A 722 -7.72 30.41 -19.34
CA ASN A 722 -7.72 31.83 -19.69
C ASN A 722 -6.56 32.61 -19.03
N ASP A 723 -5.86 32.02 -18.07
CA ASP A 723 -4.69 32.59 -17.41
C ASP A 723 -3.39 31.95 -17.93
N PRO A 724 -2.49 32.70 -18.60
CA PRO A 724 -1.22 32.19 -19.10
C PRO A 724 -0.25 31.76 -17.98
N ASN A 725 -0.52 32.09 -16.72
CA ASN A 725 0.28 31.71 -15.56
C ASN A 725 -0.31 30.56 -14.75
N GLU A 726 -1.41 29.99 -15.19
CA GLU A 726 -2.15 28.94 -14.47
C GLU A 726 -1.26 27.74 -14.10
N PHE A 727 -0.36 27.33 -14.97
CA PHE A 727 0.51 26.18 -14.83
C PHE A 727 1.97 26.58 -14.61
N LYS A 728 2.19 27.59 -13.78
CA LYS A 728 3.52 28.14 -13.52
C LYS A 728 4.44 27.18 -12.80
N LEU A 729 3.92 26.38 -11.85
CA LEU A 729 4.75 25.42 -11.10
C LEU A 729 5.25 24.31 -12.03
N ILE A 730 4.38 23.75 -12.86
CA ILE A 730 4.75 22.75 -13.87
C ILE A 730 5.80 23.32 -14.83
N ASN A 731 5.57 24.52 -15.40
CA ASN A 731 6.53 25.13 -16.30
C ASN A 731 7.88 25.41 -15.64
N ASN A 732 7.88 25.86 -14.37
CA ASN A 732 9.10 26.11 -13.63
C ASN A 732 9.86 24.82 -13.31
N ASP A 733 9.15 23.78 -12.94
CA ASP A 733 9.76 22.47 -12.67
C ASP A 733 10.50 21.93 -13.91
N LEU A 734 9.85 21.97 -15.06
CA LEU A 734 10.43 21.50 -16.32
C LEU A 734 11.55 22.38 -16.83
N MET A 735 11.31 23.70 -16.94
CA MET A 735 12.18 24.59 -17.70
C MET A 735 13.20 25.34 -16.84
N MET A 736 12.89 25.62 -15.56
CA MET A 736 13.78 26.36 -14.65
C MET A 736 14.54 25.45 -13.70
N ARG A 737 13.96 24.30 -13.32
CA ARG A 737 14.58 23.27 -12.47
C ARG A 737 15.13 22.09 -13.28
N ASN A 738 15.15 22.23 -14.60
CA ASN A 738 15.75 21.28 -15.53
C ASN A 738 15.15 19.88 -15.52
N ASP A 739 13.81 19.79 -15.33
CA ASP A 739 13.04 18.53 -15.51
C ASP A 739 13.65 17.33 -14.76
N GLU A 740 13.67 17.42 -13.43
CA GLU A 740 14.28 16.45 -12.51
C GLU A 740 13.93 14.98 -12.84
N PHE A 741 12.71 14.73 -13.33
CA PHE A 741 12.21 13.38 -13.60
C PHE A 741 12.21 12.99 -15.10
N PHE A 742 12.94 13.70 -15.94
CA PHE A 742 13.16 13.36 -17.34
C PHE A 742 11.87 13.19 -18.17
N VAL A 743 10.84 13.99 -17.85
CA VAL A 743 9.55 13.97 -18.57
C VAL A 743 9.75 14.31 -20.04
N LEU A 744 10.54 15.36 -20.33
CA LEU A 744 10.80 15.79 -21.70
C LEU A 744 11.74 14.86 -22.44
N ALA A 745 12.71 14.24 -21.74
CA ALA A 745 13.63 13.29 -22.35
C ALA A 745 12.91 12.06 -22.92
N ASP A 746 11.91 11.57 -22.19
CA ASP A 746 11.14 10.38 -22.57
C ASP A 746 9.91 10.69 -23.44
N PHE A 747 9.56 11.96 -23.66
CA PHE A 747 8.28 12.35 -24.28
C PHE A 747 8.09 11.78 -25.67
N ASP A 748 9.03 12.00 -26.60
CA ASP A 748 8.90 11.51 -27.98
C ASP A 748 8.92 9.97 -28.05
N ALA A 749 9.70 9.31 -27.18
CA ALA A 749 9.70 7.85 -27.05
C ALA A 749 8.35 7.33 -26.55
N TYR A 750 7.73 8.03 -25.58
CA TYR A 750 6.40 7.70 -25.09
C TYR A 750 5.31 7.88 -26.14
N VAL A 751 5.33 8.97 -26.90
CA VAL A 751 4.41 9.18 -28.04
C VAL A 751 4.50 8.01 -29.02
N TYR A 752 5.72 7.60 -29.39
CA TYR A 752 5.93 6.48 -30.30
C TYR A 752 5.44 5.13 -29.71
N ALA A 753 5.67 4.90 -28.42
CA ALA A 753 5.16 3.71 -27.73
C ALA A 753 3.62 3.65 -27.74
N GLN A 754 2.97 4.79 -27.54
CA GLN A 754 1.51 4.91 -27.62
C GLN A 754 0.95 4.62 -29.02
N GLU A 755 1.66 5.02 -30.06
CA GLU A 755 1.31 4.68 -31.44
C GLU A 755 1.38 3.17 -31.69
N LYS A 756 2.42 2.50 -31.17
CA LYS A 756 2.55 1.04 -31.27
C LYS A 756 1.44 0.31 -30.51
N VAL A 757 1.07 0.77 -29.31
CA VAL A 757 -0.06 0.22 -28.56
C VAL A 757 -1.35 0.31 -29.36
N GLN A 758 -1.61 1.46 -29.99
CA GLN A 758 -2.78 1.63 -30.86
C GLN A 758 -2.75 0.64 -32.03
N ALA A 759 -1.62 0.52 -32.71
CA ALA A 759 -1.47 -0.40 -33.84
C ALA A 759 -1.70 -1.87 -33.43
N ARG A 760 -1.19 -2.28 -32.27
CA ARG A 760 -1.44 -3.62 -31.70
C ARG A 760 -2.91 -3.84 -31.36
N TYR A 761 -3.59 -2.85 -30.77
CA TYR A 761 -4.99 -2.93 -30.39
C TYR A 761 -5.94 -3.13 -31.59
N MET A 762 -5.57 -2.63 -32.75
CA MET A 762 -6.35 -2.80 -33.98
C MET A 762 -6.36 -4.24 -34.48
N ASP A 763 -5.34 -5.05 -34.15
CA ASP A 763 -5.34 -6.51 -34.38
C ASP A 763 -5.94 -7.20 -33.14
N LYS A 764 -7.25 -7.41 -33.17
CA LYS A 764 -8.02 -7.87 -32.00
C LYS A 764 -7.63 -9.27 -31.54
N SER A 765 -7.30 -10.18 -32.41
CA SER A 765 -6.87 -11.55 -32.05
C SER A 765 -5.50 -11.51 -31.38
N ARG A 766 -4.54 -10.80 -31.95
CA ARG A 766 -3.23 -10.59 -31.34
C ARG A 766 -3.33 -9.87 -30.00
N TRP A 767 -4.21 -8.87 -29.89
CA TRP A 767 -4.44 -8.16 -28.64
C TRP A 767 -4.97 -9.08 -27.56
N ALA A 768 -6.02 -9.87 -27.84
CA ALA A 768 -6.60 -10.83 -26.93
C ALA A 768 -5.57 -11.89 -26.48
N LYS A 769 -4.78 -12.43 -27.42
CA LYS A 769 -3.69 -13.35 -27.10
C LYS A 769 -2.68 -12.72 -26.14
N THR A 770 -2.24 -11.50 -26.41
CA THR A 770 -1.29 -10.77 -25.55
C THR A 770 -1.87 -10.59 -24.13
N MET A 771 -3.15 -10.24 -24.00
CA MET A 771 -3.81 -10.09 -22.71
C MET A 771 -3.87 -11.44 -21.95
N LEU A 772 -4.19 -12.56 -22.64
CA LEU A 772 -4.21 -13.90 -22.04
C LEU A 772 -2.81 -14.34 -21.58
N VAL A 773 -1.75 -14.03 -22.34
CA VAL A 773 -0.36 -14.28 -21.92
C VAL A 773 -0.03 -13.52 -20.63
N ASN A 774 -0.45 -12.27 -20.51
CA ASN A 774 -0.25 -11.49 -19.29
C ASN A 774 -0.94 -12.15 -18.08
N ILE A 775 -2.18 -12.62 -18.22
CA ILE A 775 -2.89 -13.34 -17.17
C ILE A 775 -2.14 -14.63 -16.82
N ALA A 776 -1.77 -15.44 -17.82
CA ALA A 776 -1.07 -16.71 -17.61
C ALA A 776 0.23 -16.55 -16.80
N LYS A 777 0.99 -15.50 -17.05
CA LYS A 777 2.27 -15.23 -16.41
C LYS A 777 2.16 -14.45 -15.10
N SER A 778 0.95 -14.04 -14.67
CA SER A 778 0.74 -13.21 -13.49
C SER A 778 0.81 -13.99 -12.17
N GLY A 779 0.70 -15.31 -12.19
CA GLY A 779 0.70 -16.15 -10.97
C GLY A 779 1.93 -15.96 -10.09
N TYR A 780 3.10 -15.72 -10.68
CA TYR A 780 4.33 -15.39 -9.95
C TYR A 780 4.16 -14.15 -9.05
N PHE A 781 3.36 -13.18 -9.44
CA PHE A 781 3.12 -11.97 -8.68
C PHE A 781 2.04 -12.11 -7.60
N SER A 782 1.72 -13.34 -7.22
CA SER A 782 0.88 -13.60 -6.04
C SER A 782 1.64 -13.29 -4.75
N SER A 783 0.96 -12.63 -3.80
CA SER A 783 1.49 -12.45 -2.45
C SER A 783 1.67 -13.76 -1.69
N ASP A 784 1.02 -14.86 -2.10
CA ASP A 784 1.23 -16.19 -1.52
C ASP A 784 2.67 -16.67 -1.77
N ARG A 785 3.21 -16.49 -2.99
CA ARG A 785 4.62 -16.76 -3.28
C ARG A 785 5.52 -15.87 -2.42
N THR A 786 5.26 -14.56 -2.38
CA THR A 786 6.06 -13.60 -1.60
C THR A 786 6.10 -14.00 -0.13
N ILE A 787 4.96 -14.28 0.48
CA ILE A 787 4.86 -14.67 1.90
C ILE A 787 5.53 -16.01 2.16
N SER A 788 5.43 -16.97 1.23
CA SER A 788 6.12 -18.26 1.35
C SER A 788 7.65 -18.09 1.39
N GLU A 789 8.19 -17.17 0.56
CA GLU A 789 9.61 -16.82 0.57
C GLU A 789 10.03 -16.15 1.89
N TYR A 790 9.27 -15.16 2.38
CA TYR A 790 9.52 -14.53 3.69
C TYR A 790 9.46 -15.55 4.83
N ALA A 791 8.44 -16.40 4.85
CA ALA A 791 8.22 -17.40 5.90
C ALA A 791 9.40 -18.37 5.99
N LYS A 792 9.90 -18.85 4.84
CA LYS A 792 11.01 -19.80 4.76
C LYS A 792 12.37 -19.15 5.04
N GLU A 793 12.64 -17.99 4.44
CA GLU A 793 14.00 -17.45 4.34
C GLU A 793 14.33 -16.41 5.41
N ILE A 794 13.31 -15.72 5.97
CA ILE A 794 13.50 -14.63 6.93
C ILE A 794 12.89 -14.97 8.30
N TRP A 795 11.63 -15.39 8.33
CA TRP A 795 10.90 -15.55 9.60
C TRP A 795 11.04 -16.93 10.20
N ASN A 796 11.37 -17.94 9.42
CA ASN A 796 11.35 -19.35 9.83
C ASN A 796 9.99 -19.75 10.43
N LEU A 797 8.90 -19.38 9.73
CA LEU A 797 7.53 -19.74 10.07
C LEU A 797 7.14 -21.06 9.42
N LYS A 798 6.25 -21.79 10.11
CA LYS A 798 5.64 -23.01 9.59
C LYS A 798 4.12 -22.88 9.66
N PRO A 799 3.38 -23.48 8.70
CA PRO A 799 1.93 -23.56 8.78
C PRO A 799 1.46 -24.21 10.07
N LEU A 800 0.33 -23.72 10.58
CA LEU A 800 -0.34 -24.31 11.73
C LEU A 800 -0.92 -25.68 11.35
N SER A 801 -0.95 -26.59 12.33
CA SER A 801 -1.70 -27.85 12.24
C SER A 801 -2.91 -27.78 13.15
N PHE A 802 -4.06 -28.14 12.63
CA PHE A 802 -5.33 -28.23 13.34
C PHE A 802 -5.73 -29.69 13.62
N GLU A 803 -4.83 -30.65 13.38
CA GLU A 803 -5.09 -32.06 13.71
C GLU A 803 -5.12 -32.25 15.25
N ASP A 804 -6.07 -33.09 15.73
CA ASP A 804 -6.38 -33.39 17.14
C ASP A 804 -5.22 -33.96 17.98
#